data_9edd1ada35704ee5aff0c414ea1de915
#
_entry.id   9edd1ada35704ee5aff0c414ea1de915
#
_cell.length_a   1.000
_cell.length_b   1.000
_cell.length_c   1.000
_cell.angle_alpha   90.00
_cell.angle_beta   90.00
_cell.angle_gamma   90.00
#
_symmetry.space_group_name_H-M   'P 1'
#
loop_
_entity.id
_entity.type
_entity.pdbx_description
1 polymer ?
#
loop_
_entity_poly.entity_id
_entity_poly.type
_entity_poly.pdbx_seq_one_letter_code
_entity_poly.pdbx_strand_id
1 'polypeptide(L)'
;MNEAETIAELIDPKVKEAGWGKIESSVVRREFKITNGEIKPGGIRAGIIRADYVLVYKNRKLAAIEAKKEDLPVSEGISQAKDYAQKLKINTTYSTNGHKIYEINYSKNEKGEMFITSEGEVDNFPSPEELWTKTFKDKNEWSSKFDAINFEPFRGTKEPRYYQEIAINNALDAIADKQQRILLTLATGTGKTVIAFHIAWKLFQSRWNKQRDGKRIPRILFLADRNILANQAFNSFSAFDENALIRITPKDVRDKGHVPTNGSVFFTIFQSFMSGPENKPYFGQYPADFFDLVIIDECHRGGAKDESRWRGIMDYFSSAVQIGLTATPKRKFNADTYDYFGEPVYTYSLKDGIKDGFLTPFKVKRIQTTMDEYVYTGDDDVLAGEEEISEGEVFEEKDMNKKIVIEGRERKRVQLMLDSINPKEKTLVFCASIAHAGMVRDLINQESVNPPADYCVRVTAKDTTTGDTHLRQFQDNEKTLPTILTTSQKLSTGVDALNIRNIVLMRPVNNMIEFKQIIGRGTRLFEDKFYFTVVDFVGASANFADPEWDGEPIPEEPPGDKPVDDEPPQPPEPPVDDETDPPPPREKIIIKLAEGKELSIKSMSTSLFYFHGIPVSAEEFIKKLFNTITLPEILKSEEELRELWSSPITRNELLKKLEDNGFTKQDLKSIQ
;
A
#
# COMPACT_ATOMS: atom_id res chain seq x y z
N MET A 1 -9.73 43.76 1.98
CA MET A 1 -8.37 43.13 1.85
C MET A 1 -8.50 41.80 1.11
N ASN A 2 -7.51 41.41 0.34
CA ASN A 2 -7.44 40.03 -0.18
C ASN A 2 -7.11 39.06 0.95
N GLU A 3 -7.16 37.74 0.70
CA GLU A 3 -6.95 36.72 1.74
C GLU A 3 -5.54 36.79 2.34
N ALA A 4 -4.50 37.01 1.51
CA ALA A 4 -3.13 37.13 1.98
C ALA A 4 -2.90 38.38 2.86
N GLU A 5 -3.52 39.50 2.52
CA GLU A 5 -3.54 40.72 3.33
C GLU A 5 -4.29 40.51 4.65
N THR A 6 -5.45 39.85 4.60
CA THR A 6 -6.24 39.47 5.82
C THR A 6 -5.39 38.59 6.74
N ILE A 7 -4.69 37.62 6.18
CA ILE A 7 -3.76 36.74 6.91
C ILE A 7 -2.68 37.58 7.60
N ALA A 8 -1.99 38.45 6.87
CA ALA A 8 -0.84 39.19 7.38
C ALA A 8 -1.23 40.27 8.39
N GLU A 9 -2.32 41.01 8.16
CA GLU A 9 -2.66 42.21 8.93
C GLU A 9 -3.61 41.91 10.09
N LEU A 10 -4.51 40.92 9.95
CA LEU A 10 -5.55 40.67 10.97
C LEU A 10 -5.37 39.34 11.71
N ILE A 11 -4.99 38.24 11.03
CA ILE A 11 -4.93 36.93 11.64
C ILE A 11 -3.60 36.68 12.34
N ASP A 12 -2.47 36.97 11.66
CA ASP A 12 -1.13 36.79 12.21
C ASP A 12 -0.90 37.50 13.55
N PRO A 13 -1.32 38.77 13.71
CA PRO A 13 -1.18 39.45 15.00
C PRO A 13 -1.93 38.71 16.13
N LYS A 14 -3.16 38.26 15.89
CA LYS A 14 -3.97 37.54 16.88
C LYS A 14 -3.37 36.18 17.27
N VAL A 15 -2.86 35.42 16.27
CA VAL A 15 -2.16 34.14 16.52
C VAL A 15 -0.90 34.38 17.36
N LYS A 16 -0.12 35.42 17.06
CA LYS A 16 1.08 35.81 17.82
C LYS A 16 0.74 36.36 19.21
N GLU A 17 -0.35 37.10 19.38
CA GLU A 17 -0.82 37.62 20.66
C GLU A 17 -1.20 36.49 21.60
N ALA A 18 -1.85 35.44 21.09
CA ALA A 18 -2.12 34.21 21.84
C ALA A 18 -0.87 33.41 22.22
N GLY A 19 0.33 33.83 21.79
CA GLY A 19 1.62 33.21 22.15
C GLY A 19 2.16 32.22 21.15
N TRP A 20 1.45 31.92 20.07
CA TRP A 20 1.90 30.98 19.05
C TRP A 20 3.12 31.49 18.29
N GLY A 21 4.15 30.64 18.18
CA GLY A 21 5.45 30.99 17.58
C GLY A 21 6.35 31.88 18.46
N LYS A 22 5.91 32.27 19.69
CA LYS A 22 6.68 33.00 20.68
C LYS A 22 7.03 32.17 21.91
N ILE A 23 6.10 31.36 22.37
CA ILE A 23 6.30 30.46 23.50
C ILE A 23 7.21 29.32 23.06
N GLU A 24 8.14 28.92 23.91
CA GLU A 24 9.08 27.81 23.64
C GLU A 24 8.31 26.53 23.25
N SER A 25 8.80 25.79 22.28
CA SER A 25 8.19 24.59 21.72
C SER A 25 6.86 24.81 21.00
N SER A 26 6.44 26.06 20.76
CA SER A 26 5.30 26.39 19.91
C SER A 26 5.74 26.80 18.53
N VAL A 27 5.09 26.25 17.50
CA VAL A 27 5.40 26.50 16.09
C VAL A 27 4.11 26.74 15.32
N VAL A 28 4.11 27.76 14.48
CA VAL A 28 3.04 28.04 13.51
C VAL A 28 3.52 27.60 12.13
N ARG A 29 2.88 26.59 11.55
CA ARG A 29 3.14 26.15 10.19
C ARG A 29 2.12 26.78 9.27
N ARG A 30 2.58 27.55 8.31
CA ARG A 30 1.76 28.22 7.30
C ARG A 30 1.72 27.39 6.03
N GLU A 31 0.64 27.51 5.28
CA GLU A 31 0.45 26.84 4.00
C GLU A 31 0.78 25.33 4.09
N PHE A 32 0.33 24.71 5.19
CA PHE A 32 0.71 23.34 5.49
C PHE A 32 0.00 22.36 4.56
N LYS A 33 0.76 21.76 3.67
CA LYS A 33 0.25 20.75 2.74
C LYS A 33 -0.02 19.43 3.45
N ILE A 34 -1.30 19.08 3.63
CA ILE A 34 -1.75 17.85 4.28
C ILE A 34 -1.68 16.68 3.29
N THR A 35 -2.29 16.86 2.10
CA THR A 35 -2.31 15.82 1.06
C THR A 35 -1.65 16.30 -0.23
N ASN A 36 -1.24 15.34 -1.07
CA ASN A 36 -0.73 15.65 -2.41
C ASN A 36 -1.85 15.80 -3.45
N GLY A 37 -3.08 15.47 -3.07
CA GLY A 37 -4.19 15.35 -4.00
C GLY A 37 -4.13 14.08 -4.83
N GLU A 38 -5.30 13.53 -5.13
CA GLU A 38 -5.45 12.34 -5.94
C GLU A 38 -4.90 12.54 -7.36
N ILE A 39 -4.21 11.53 -7.89
CA ILE A 39 -3.74 11.54 -9.26
C ILE A 39 -4.90 11.16 -10.17
N LYS A 40 -5.36 12.12 -10.98
CA LYS A 40 -6.40 11.93 -11.98
C LYS A 40 -5.81 11.50 -13.33
N PRO A 41 -6.61 10.94 -14.25
CA PRO A 41 -6.19 10.72 -15.63
C PRO A 41 -5.55 11.98 -16.23
N GLY A 42 -4.46 11.80 -16.99
CA GLY A 42 -3.67 12.94 -17.51
C GLY A 42 -2.65 13.54 -16.54
N GLY A 43 -2.52 12.99 -15.30
CA GLY A 43 -1.49 13.39 -14.34
C GLY A 43 -1.85 14.62 -13.51
N ILE A 44 -3.05 15.15 -13.67
CA ILE A 44 -3.55 16.28 -12.87
C ILE A 44 -3.77 15.80 -11.43
N ARG A 45 -3.39 16.63 -10.47
CA ARG A 45 -3.70 16.38 -9.06
C ARG A 45 -4.93 17.16 -8.63
N ALA A 46 -5.92 16.47 -8.12
CA ALA A 46 -7.17 17.05 -7.64
C ALA A 46 -7.33 16.87 -6.14
N GLY A 47 -8.01 17.82 -5.48
CA GLY A 47 -8.29 17.73 -4.06
C GLY A 47 -7.04 17.82 -3.16
N ILE A 48 -6.06 18.65 -3.53
CA ILE A 48 -4.94 18.98 -2.63
C ILE A 48 -5.52 19.68 -1.42
N ILE A 49 -5.27 19.12 -0.24
CA ILE A 49 -5.69 19.75 1.03
C ILE A 49 -4.47 20.47 1.61
N ARG A 50 -4.64 21.76 1.83
CA ARG A 50 -3.63 22.63 2.41
C ARG A 50 -4.32 23.51 3.45
N ALA A 51 -3.81 23.53 4.68
CA ALA A 51 -4.30 24.36 5.74
C ALA A 51 -3.49 25.67 5.78
N ASP A 52 -4.14 26.82 5.89
CA ASP A 52 -3.45 28.12 5.99
C ASP A 52 -2.52 28.15 7.19
N TYR A 53 -3.00 27.59 8.32
CA TYR A 53 -2.18 27.40 9.50
C TYR A 53 -2.38 26.03 10.14
N VAL A 54 -1.29 25.47 10.66
CA VAL A 54 -1.31 24.39 11.63
C VAL A 54 -0.53 24.82 12.87
N LEU A 55 -1.21 24.80 14.01
CA LEU A 55 -0.67 25.15 15.30
C LEU A 55 -0.05 23.92 15.96
N VAL A 56 1.26 23.96 16.19
CA VAL A 56 2.02 22.87 16.77
C VAL A 56 2.58 23.29 18.12
N TYR A 57 2.43 22.44 19.13
CA TYR A 57 3.03 22.62 20.44
C TYR A 57 3.58 21.30 20.96
N LYS A 58 4.84 21.35 21.48
CA LYS A 58 5.54 20.13 21.95
C LYS A 58 5.51 18.98 20.90
N ASN A 59 5.81 19.32 19.63
CA ASN A 59 5.79 18.42 18.48
C ASN A 59 4.42 17.73 18.17
N ARG A 60 3.32 18.22 18.74
CA ARG A 60 1.96 17.78 18.43
C ARG A 60 1.20 18.85 17.67
N LYS A 61 0.54 18.47 16.59
CA LYS A 61 -0.44 19.35 15.94
C LYS A 61 -1.68 19.41 16.83
N LEU A 62 -2.05 20.61 17.25
CA LEU A 62 -3.17 20.83 18.16
C LEU A 62 -4.39 21.41 17.45
N ALA A 63 -4.18 22.29 16.48
CA ALA A 63 -5.25 22.90 15.71
C ALA A 63 -4.84 23.22 14.29
N ALA A 64 -5.83 23.38 13.42
CA ALA A 64 -5.70 23.97 12.09
C ALA A 64 -6.60 25.22 12.01
N ILE A 65 -6.19 26.19 11.19
CA ILE A 65 -6.97 27.42 10.94
C ILE A 65 -7.15 27.54 9.43
N GLU A 66 -8.37 27.77 9.01
CA GLU A 66 -8.75 28.22 7.68
C GLU A 66 -9.01 29.70 7.68
N ALA A 67 -8.31 30.42 6.85
CA ALA A 67 -8.45 31.86 6.66
C ALA A 67 -9.39 32.18 5.52
N LYS A 68 -10.15 33.25 5.65
CA LYS A 68 -11.00 33.80 4.58
C LYS A 68 -10.76 35.32 4.48
N LYS A 69 -11.10 35.88 3.32
CA LYS A 69 -11.06 37.32 3.12
C LYS A 69 -11.89 38.03 4.17
N GLU A 70 -11.44 39.24 4.54
CA GLU A 70 -12.06 40.08 5.54
C GLU A 70 -13.58 40.27 5.34
N ASP A 71 -14.01 40.43 4.10
CA ASP A 71 -15.39 40.70 3.71
C ASP A 71 -16.29 39.45 3.62
N LEU A 72 -15.70 38.25 3.72
CA LEU A 72 -16.45 36.99 3.70
C LEU A 72 -16.88 36.56 5.09
N PRO A 73 -18.03 35.91 5.24
CA PRO A 73 -18.45 35.36 6.52
C PRO A 73 -17.53 34.18 6.91
N VAL A 74 -17.29 34.01 8.20
CA VAL A 74 -16.46 32.89 8.72
C VAL A 74 -17.03 31.51 8.38
N SER A 75 -18.32 31.41 8.07
CA SER A 75 -18.99 30.18 7.66
C SER A 75 -18.42 29.57 6.35
N GLU A 76 -17.86 30.40 5.48
CA GLU A 76 -17.26 29.95 4.20
C GLU A 76 -16.08 28.98 4.40
N GLY A 77 -15.33 29.09 5.49
CA GLY A 77 -14.18 28.23 5.79
C GLY A 77 -14.51 27.01 6.65
N ILE A 78 -15.73 26.90 7.20
CA ILE A 78 -16.07 25.83 8.16
C ILE A 78 -15.88 24.42 7.56
N SER A 79 -16.31 24.19 6.34
CA SER A 79 -16.20 22.87 5.70
C SER A 79 -14.74 22.46 5.55
N GLN A 80 -13.88 23.37 5.07
CA GLN A 80 -12.44 23.12 4.91
C GLN A 80 -11.76 22.90 6.26
N ALA A 81 -12.09 23.70 7.27
CA ALA A 81 -11.60 23.53 8.64
C ALA A 81 -11.99 22.15 9.22
N LYS A 82 -13.23 21.69 8.98
CA LYS A 82 -13.69 20.33 9.36
C LYS A 82 -12.89 19.24 8.66
N ASP A 83 -12.60 19.40 7.36
CA ASP A 83 -11.78 18.44 6.61
C ASP A 83 -10.34 18.34 7.17
N TYR A 84 -9.76 19.49 7.58
CA TYR A 84 -8.43 19.47 8.22
C TYR A 84 -8.42 18.69 9.52
N ALA A 85 -9.41 18.92 10.38
CA ALA A 85 -9.55 18.23 11.66
C ALA A 85 -9.68 16.72 11.46
N GLN A 86 -10.52 16.30 10.50
CA GLN A 86 -10.73 14.90 10.16
C GLN A 86 -9.45 14.24 9.61
N LYS A 87 -8.73 14.92 8.74
CA LYS A 87 -7.48 14.40 8.15
C LYS A 87 -6.35 14.33 9.17
N LEU A 88 -6.11 15.42 9.89
CA LEU A 88 -5.02 15.50 10.87
C LEU A 88 -5.35 14.79 12.20
N LYS A 89 -6.62 14.36 12.41
CA LYS A 89 -7.10 13.76 13.66
C LYS A 89 -6.88 14.64 14.88
N ILE A 90 -7.03 15.96 14.70
CA ILE A 90 -6.88 16.98 15.74
C ILE A 90 -8.24 17.35 16.33
N ASN A 91 -8.24 17.70 17.63
CA ASN A 91 -9.48 17.90 18.37
C ASN A 91 -10.08 19.32 18.21
N THR A 92 -9.31 20.27 17.65
CA THR A 92 -9.79 21.66 17.50
C THR A 92 -9.41 22.19 16.13
N THR A 93 -10.32 22.92 15.50
CA THR A 93 -10.04 23.65 14.26
C THR A 93 -10.82 24.97 14.23
N TYR A 94 -10.33 25.90 13.43
CA TYR A 94 -10.88 27.25 13.34
C TYR A 94 -11.15 27.67 11.92
N SER A 95 -12.19 28.48 11.71
CA SER A 95 -12.37 29.30 10.53
C SER A 95 -12.37 30.79 10.94
N THR A 96 -11.66 31.66 10.21
CA THR A 96 -11.58 33.08 10.57
C THR A 96 -11.45 33.98 9.34
N ASN A 97 -12.03 35.17 9.40
CA ASN A 97 -11.84 36.27 8.46
C ASN A 97 -11.02 37.42 9.06
N GLY A 98 -10.33 37.19 10.16
CA GLY A 98 -9.56 38.18 10.88
C GLY A 98 -10.36 39.00 11.91
N HIS A 99 -11.65 39.20 11.71
CA HIS A 99 -12.52 39.89 12.67
C HIS A 99 -13.23 38.91 13.62
N LYS A 100 -13.80 37.85 13.06
CA LYS A 100 -14.46 36.79 13.77
C LYS A 100 -13.67 35.50 13.71
N ILE A 101 -13.77 34.70 14.76
CA ILE A 101 -13.17 33.38 14.89
C ILE A 101 -14.25 32.37 15.19
N TYR A 102 -14.41 31.35 14.38
CA TYR A 102 -15.33 30.24 14.61
C TYR A 102 -14.53 28.99 14.99
N GLU A 103 -14.78 28.50 16.21
CA GLU A 103 -14.11 27.32 16.76
C GLU A 103 -14.97 26.08 16.57
N ILE A 104 -14.36 24.95 16.23
CA ILE A 104 -15.01 23.65 16.14
C ILE A 104 -14.20 22.65 16.96
N ASN A 105 -14.83 21.99 17.92
CA ASN A 105 -14.21 21.02 18.81
C ASN A 105 -14.72 19.61 18.54
N TYR A 106 -13.82 18.66 18.61
CA TYR A 106 -14.07 17.25 18.41
C TYR A 106 -13.69 16.42 19.63
N SER A 107 -14.37 15.31 19.80
CA SER A 107 -13.97 14.20 20.66
C SER A 107 -14.00 12.90 19.89
N LYS A 108 -13.43 11.84 20.46
CA LYS A 108 -13.47 10.49 19.89
C LYS A 108 -14.43 9.63 20.71
N ASN A 109 -15.24 8.82 20.01
CA ASN A 109 -16.05 7.79 20.67
C ASN A 109 -15.17 6.55 20.99
N GLU A 110 -15.74 5.52 21.60
CA GLU A 110 -15.05 4.26 21.93
C GLU A 110 -14.46 3.54 20.71
N LYS A 111 -14.99 3.78 19.52
CA LYS A 111 -14.48 3.26 18.25
C LYS A 111 -13.39 4.14 17.61
N GLY A 112 -13.01 5.26 18.25
CA GLY A 112 -12.04 6.22 17.73
C GLY A 112 -12.57 7.15 16.63
N GLU A 113 -13.89 7.14 16.36
CA GLU A 113 -14.51 8.03 15.38
C GLU A 113 -14.68 9.42 15.96
N MET A 114 -14.34 10.44 15.17
CA MET A 114 -14.43 11.84 15.60
C MET A 114 -15.85 12.38 15.41
N PHE A 115 -16.38 13.03 16.45
CA PHE A 115 -17.66 13.74 16.41
C PHE A 115 -17.50 15.14 17.01
N ILE A 116 -18.33 16.07 16.54
CA ILE A 116 -18.34 17.47 17.04
C ILE A 116 -18.97 17.49 18.43
N THR A 117 -18.26 18.07 19.39
CA THR A 117 -18.74 18.28 20.75
C THR A 117 -19.28 19.68 20.97
N SER A 118 -18.69 20.67 20.32
CA SER A 118 -19.15 22.06 20.35
C SER A 118 -18.62 22.80 19.13
N GLU A 119 -19.39 23.77 18.67
CA GLU A 119 -18.94 24.73 17.66
C GLU A 119 -19.58 26.09 17.89
N GLY A 120 -18.87 27.17 17.58
CA GLY A 120 -19.40 28.55 17.76
C GLY A 120 -18.31 29.62 17.61
N GLU A 121 -18.77 30.89 17.63
CA GLU A 121 -17.85 32.04 17.61
C GLU A 121 -17.13 32.18 18.97
N VAL A 122 -15.83 32.53 18.90
CA VAL A 122 -14.99 32.81 20.06
C VAL A 122 -14.24 34.13 19.83
N ASP A 123 -13.84 34.82 20.93
CA ASP A 123 -13.21 36.11 20.83
C ASP A 123 -11.74 36.04 20.44
N ASN A 124 -11.01 35.04 20.94
CA ASN A 124 -9.56 34.91 20.77
C ASN A 124 -9.14 33.46 20.54
N PHE A 125 -7.96 33.26 19.94
CA PHE A 125 -7.31 31.98 19.94
C PHE A 125 -6.78 31.64 21.34
N PRO A 126 -6.87 30.40 21.80
CA PRO A 126 -6.22 29.98 23.04
C PRO A 126 -4.70 29.99 22.91
N SER A 127 -4.02 30.18 24.04
CA SER A 127 -2.57 30.00 24.11
C SER A 127 -2.17 28.54 23.85
N PRO A 128 -0.91 28.26 23.50
CA PRO A 128 -0.40 26.90 23.33
C PRO A 128 -0.67 25.99 24.53
N GLU A 129 -0.53 26.49 25.75
CA GLU A 129 -0.73 25.71 26.97
C GLU A 129 -2.22 25.46 27.29
N GLU A 130 -3.08 26.45 27.05
CA GLU A 130 -4.53 26.28 27.18
C GLU A 130 -5.06 25.23 26.21
N LEU A 131 -4.63 25.31 24.93
CA LEU A 131 -5.05 24.34 23.92
C LEU A 131 -4.47 22.94 24.19
N TRP A 132 -3.23 22.86 24.70
CA TRP A 132 -2.63 21.62 25.13
C TRP A 132 -3.44 20.97 26.26
N THR A 133 -3.74 21.72 27.30
CA THR A 133 -4.52 21.25 28.45
C THR A 133 -5.93 20.83 28.05
N LYS A 134 -6.56 21.58 27.13
CA LYS A 134 -7.86 21.23 26.55
C LYS A 134 -7.82 19.91 25.79
N THR A 135 -6.72 19.68 25.03
CA THR A 135 -6.56 18.48 24.17
C THR A 135 -6.13 17.25 24.98
N PHE A 136 -5.24 17.42 25.95
CA PHE A 136 -4.57 16.35 26.69
C PHE A 136 -4.77 16.50 28.21
N LYS A 137 -5.99 16.31 28.68
CA LYS A 137 -6.34 16.49 30.11
C LYS A 137 -5.53 15.59 31.05
N ASP A 138 -5.23 14.36 30.62
CA ASP A 138 -4.64 13.32 31.48
C ASP A 138 -3.39 12.69 30.84
N LYS A 139 -2.55 13.49 30.17
CA LYS A 139 -1.36 12.96 29.50
C LYS A 139 -0.31 12.52 30.52
N ASN A 140 0.13 11.27 30.41
CA ASN A 140 1.14 10.73 31.33
C ASN A 140 2.57 11.25 31.03
N GLU A 141 3.46 11.07 32.00
CA GLU A 141 4.86 11.53 31.91
C GLU A 141 5.60 10.98 30.69
N TRP A 142 5.38 9.73 30.30
CA TRP A 142 6.07 9.11 29.16
C TRP A 142 5.59 9.66 27.83
N SER A 143 4.27 9.88 27.67
CA SER A 143 3.78 10.58 26.47
C SER A 143 4.44 11.95 26.31
N SER A 144 4.58 12.70 27.42
CA SER A 144 5.24 14.01 27.37
C SER A 144 6.72 13.92 27.01
N LYS A 145 7.43 12.91 27.51
CA LYS A 145 8.83 12.63 27.15
C LYS A 145 8.98 12.27 25.68
N PHE A 146 8.06 11.44 25.12
CA PHE A 146 8.08 11.09 23.71
C PHE A 146 7.81 12.29 22.80
N ASP A 147 6.91 13.18 23.20
CA ASP A 147 6.61 14.40 22.45
C ASP A 147 7.77 15.40 22.45
N ALA A 148 8.56 15.42 23.52
CA ALA A 148 9.75 16.28 23.57
C ALA A 148 10.84 15.88 22.56
N ILE A 149 10.83 14.65 22.03
CA ILE A 149 11.80 14.19 21.04
C ILE A 149 11.32 14.58 19.63
N ASN A 150 12.16 15.31 18.90
CA ASN A 150 11.90 15.67 17.51
C ASN A 150 11.90 14.45 16.58
N PHE A 151 11.21 14.57 15.47
CA PHE A 151 11.35 13.63 14.36
C PHE A 151 12.72 13.77 13.73
N GLU A 152 13.41 12.68 13.52
CA GLU A 152 14.73 12.64 12.89
C GLU A 152 14.58 12.49 11.37
N PRO A 153 15.40 13.15 10.54
CA PRO A 153 15.41 12.94 9.11
C PRO A 153 15.64 11.46 8.74
N PHE A 154 14.71 10.90 7.99
CA PHE A 154 14.80 9.53 7.50
C PHE A 154 15.12 9.55 6.01
N ARG A 155 16.27 8.97 5.60
CA ARG A 155 16.72 8.94 4.19
C ARG A 155 16.63 10.30 3.49
N GLY A 156 17.00 11.39 4.17
CA GLY A 156 16.95 12.74 3.62
C GLY A 156 15.56 13.39 3.57
N THR A 157 14.50 12.72 4.02
CA THR A 157 13.18 13.33 4.21
C THR A 157 13.15 14.07 5.55
N LYS A 158 12.70 15.32 5.54
CA LYS A 158 12.75 16.16 6.76
C LYS A 158 11.73 15.77 7.82
N GLU A 159 10.57 15.21 7.44
CA GLU A 159 9.47 14.94 8.36
C GLU A 159 8.60 13.77 7.88
N PRO A 160 7.97 13.02 8.80
CA PRO A 160 6.97 12.03 8.43
C PRO A 160 5.74 12.70 7.80
N ARG A 161 5.09 12.00 6.90
CA ARG A 161 3.79 12.40 6.35
C ARG A 161 2.74 12.44 7.45
N TYR A 162 1.67 13.22 7.28
CA TYR A 162 0.66 13.41 8.33
C TYR A 162 0.13 12.09 8.92
N TYR A 163 -0.18 11.10 8.07
CA TYR A 163 -0.70 9.81 8.51
C TYR A 163 0.37 8.94 9.22
N GLN A 164 1.63 9.08 8.83
CA GLN A 164 2.75 8.43 9.52
C GLN A 164 2.94 9.02 10.91
N GLU A 165 2.86 10.34 11.04
CA GLU A 165 2.92 11.03 12.32
C GLU A 165 1.78 10.59 13.25
N ILE A 166 0.54 10.47 12.74
CA ILE A 166 -0.60 9.96 13.52
C ILE A 166 -0.33 8.53 13.98
N ALA A 167 0.14 7.65 13.09
CA ALA A 167 0.46 6.26 13.42
C ALA A 167 1.55 6.15 14.50
N ILE A 168 2.63 6.94 14.38
CA ILE A 168 3.73 7.00 15.35
C ILE A 168 3.22 7.47 16.71
N ASN A 169 2.47 8.56 16.71
CA ASN A 169 1.95 9.16 17.93
C ASN A 169 0.97 8.22 18.65
N ASN A 170 0.04 7.60 17.92
CA ASN A 170 -0.91 6.65 18.51
C ASN A 170 -0.19 5.43 19.11
N ALA A 171 0.83 4.90 18.44
CA ALA A 171 1.62 3.79 18.96
C ALA A 171 2.40 4.18 20.23
N LEU A 172 3.01 5.37 20.26
CA LEU A 172 3.73 5.87 21.42
C LEU A 172 2.81 6.18 22.60
N ASP A 173 1.63 6.73 22.35
CA ASP A 173 0.60 6.96 23.38
C ASP A 173 0.13 5.62 23.95
N ALA A 174 -0.12 4.60 23.11
CA ALA A 174 -0.46 3.24 23.57
C ALA A 174 0.67 2.62 24.44
N ILE A 175 1.94 2.80 24.05
CA ILE A 175 3.10 2.38 24.87
C ILE A 175 3.11 3.13 26.22
N ALA A 176 2.89 4.44 26.20
CA ALA A 176 2.83 5.27 27.40
C ALA A 176 1.71 4.80 28.33
N ASP A 177 0.57 4.40 27.81
CA ASP A 177 -0.60 3.88 28.51
C ASP A 177 -0.48 2.40 28.91
N LYS A 178 0.71 1.81 28.78
CA LYS A 178 1.03 0.43 29.18
C LYS A 178 0.34 -0.66 28.35
N GLN A 179 -0.14 -0.34 27.16
CA GLN A 179 -0.64 -1.35 26.24
C GLN A 179 0.48 -2.28 25.82
N GLN A 180 0.30 -3.60 25.98
CA GLN A 180 1.34 -4.58 25.71
C GLN A 180 1.40 -5.01 24.25
N ARG A 181 0.26 -4.99 23.56
CA ARG A 181 0.11 -5.41 22.17
C ARG A 181 -0.53 -4.32 21.36
N ILE A 182 0.11 -3.91 20.28
CA ILE A 182 -0.26 -2.75 19.49
C ILE A 182 -0.25 -3.16 18.02
N LEU A 183 -1.32 -2.87 17.28
CA LEU A 183 -1.43 -3.15 15.86
C LEU A 183 -1.51 -1.84 15.05
N LEU A 184 -0.75 -1.79 13.98
CA LEU A 184 -0.82 -0.74 12.96
C LEU A 184 -1.13 -1.38 11.60
N THR A 185 -2.24 -0.97 10.98
CA THR A 185 -2.67 -1.48 9.67
C THR A 185 -2.50 -0.41 8.61
N LEU A 186 -1.48 -0.55 7.76
CA LEU A 186 -1.16 0.43 6.72
C LEU A 186 -0.86 -0.27 5.40
N ALA A 187 -1.45 0.22 4.31
CA ALA A 187 -1.25 -0.33 2.97
C ALA A 187 0.23 -0.43 2.58
N THR A 188 0.55 -1.33 1.66
CA THR A 188 1.91 -1.44 1.11
C THR A 188 2.29 -0.13 0.43
N GLY A 189 3.52 0.33 0.64
CA GLY A 189 4.00 1.60 0.04
C GLY A 189 3.81 2.84 0.91
N THR A 190 3.12 2.74 2.04
CA THR A 190 2.87 3.86 2.96
C THR A 190 4.03 4.18 3.90
N GLY A 191 5.10 3.37 3.90
CA GLY A 191 6.31 3.62 4.69
C GLY A 191 6.25 3.05 6.11
N LYS A 192 5.75 1.82 6.30
CA LYS A 192 5.77 1.11 7.60
C LYS A 192 7.13 1.13 8.28
N THR A 193 8.22 0.98 7.52
CA THR A 193 9.60 1.05 8.04
C THR A 193 9.95 2.41 8.61
N VAL A 194 9.45 3.51 8.00
CA VAL A 194 9.61 4.89 8.53
C VAL A 194 8.93 5.04 9.88
N ILE A 195 7.72 4.49 10.00
CA ILE A 195 6.95 4.51 11.25
C ILE A 195 7.71 3.73 12.34
N ALA A 196 8.17 2.52 12.02
CA ALA A 196 8.96 1.70 12.95
C ALA A 196 10.25 2.41 13.39
N PHE A 197 10.95 3.05 12.46
CA PHE A 197 12.13 3.85 12.74
C PHE A 197 11.84 4.96 13.76
N HIS A 198 10.82 5.78 13.52
CA HIS A 198 10.51 6.88 14.42
C HIS A 198 10.01 6.44 15.80
N ILE A 199 9.27 5.34 15.87
CA ILE A 199 8.90 4.74 17.16
C ILE A 199 10.16 4.32 17.91
N ALA A 200 11.04 3.56 17.28
CA ALA A 200 12.30 3.13 17.86
C ALA A 200 13.20 4.31 18.29
N TRP A 201 13.29 5.34 17.42
CA TRP A 201 14.07 6.56 17.67
C TRP A 201 13.59 7.31 18.90
N LYS A 202 12.29 7.60 19.00
CA LYS A 202 11.73 8.32 20.16
C LYS A 202 11.88 7.54 21.47
N LEU A 203 11.73 6.22 21.43
CA LEU A 203 11.96 5.36 22.59
C LEU A 203 13.44 5.33 22.98
N PHE A 204 14.35 5.27 22.01
CA PHE A 204 15.80 5.29 22.24
C PHE A 204 16.25 6.64 22.85
N GLN A 205 15.86 7.74 22.26
CA GLN A 205 16.25 9.08 22.73
C GLN A 205 15.66 9.43 24.11
N SER A 206 14.43 8.99 24.40
CA SER A 206 13.80 9.18 25.71
C SER A 206 14.32 8.21 26.78
N ARG A 207 15.17 7.24 26.41
CA ARG A 207 15.63 6.13 27.28
C ARG A 207 14.48 5.34 27.90
N TRP A 208 13.36 5.23 27.15
CA TRP A 208 12.26 4.41 27.58
C TRP A 208 12.69 2.93 27.61
N ASN A 209 12.37 2.25 28.68
CA ASN A 209 12.49 0.80 28.82
C ASN A 209 11.26 0.25 29.55
N LYS A 210 11.05 -1.05 29.55
CA LYS A 210 9.85 -1.64 30.16
C LYS A 210 9.75 -1.41 31.67
N GLN A 211 10.87 -1.16 32.39
CA GLN A 211 10.88 -0.76 33.77
C GLN A 211 10.49 0.69 33.97
N ARG A 212 10.51 1.51 32.89
CA ARG A 212 10.14 2.94 32.89
C ARG A 212 10.99 3.79 33.85
N ASP A 213 12.23 3.38 34.10
CA ASP A 213 13.14 4.07 35.01
C ASP A 213 14.00 5.16 34.33
N GLY A 214 14.02 5.20 32.99
CA GLY A 214 14.79 6.17 32.21
C GLY A 214 16.33 6.02 32.32
N LYS A 215 16.81 4.98 32.96
CA LYS A 215 18.24 4.80 33.27
C LYS A 215 19.03 4.17 32.13
N ARG A 216 18.44 3.25 31.40
CA ARG A 216 19.07 2.57 30.28
C ARG A 216 18.34 2.77 28.97
N ILE A 217 19.07 2.67 27.89
CA ILE A 217 18.53 2.64 26.52
C ILE A 217 17.73 1.36 26.33
N PRO A 218 16.60 1.38 25.58
CA PRO A 218 15.80 0.19 25.29
C PRO A 218 16.54 -0.79 24.40
N ARG A 219 16.21 -2.08 24.58
CA ARG A 219 16.58 -3.15 23.66
C ARG A 219 15.36 -3.47 22.80
N ILE A 220 15.49 -3.19 21.49
CA ILE A 220 14.41 -3.29 20.52
C ILE A 220 14.73 -4.41 19.53
N LEU A 221 13.83 -5.37 19.37
CA LEU A 221 13.92 -6.41 18.35
C LEU A 221 13.03 -6.07 17.17
N PHE A 222 13.60 -6.04 15.96
CA PHE A 222 12.87 -5.91 14.70
C PHE A 222 12.88 -7.25 13.96
N LEU A 223 11.71 -7.86 13.85
CA LEU A 223 11.48 -9.12 13.14
C LEU A 223 10.90 -8.86 11.76
N ALA A 224 11.59 -9.34 10.72
CA ALA A 224 11.11 -9.30 9.35
C ALA A 224 10.84 -10.71 8.81
N ASP A 225 10.04 -10.80 7.76
CA ASP A 225 9.77 -12.08 7.08
C ASP A 225 10.96 -12.57 6.24
N ARG A 226 11.71 -11.65 5.62
CA ARG A 226 12.81 -11.99 4.70
C ARG A 226 14.07 -11.18 4.94
N ASN A 227 15.23 -11.78 4.61
CA ASN A 227 16.53 -11.13 4.74
C ASN A 227 16.63 -9.79 4.02
N ILE A 228 16.03 -9.67 2.83
CA ILE A 228 16.01 -8.40 2.06
C ILE A 228 15.32 -7.32 2.87
N LEU A 229 14.16 -7.60 3.48
CA LEU A 229 13.42 -6.66 4.31
C LEU A 229 14.18 -6.30 5.58
N ALA A 230 14.77 -7.28 6.25
CA ALA A 230 15.59 -7.06 7.43
C ALA A 230 16.84 -6.21 7.12
N ASN A 231 17.48 -6.41 5.97
CA ASN A 231 18.62 -5.60 5.53
C ASN A 231 18.19 -4.18 5.12
N GLN A 232 17.05 -4.02 4.45
CA GLN A 232 16.49 -2.71 4.13
C GLN A 232 16.13 -1.94 5.39
N ALA A 233 15.51 -2.58 6.38
CA ALA A 233 15.22 -1.97 7.68
C ALA A 233 16.52 -1.57 8.39
N PHE A 234 17.49 -2.48 8.51
CA PHE A 234 18.79 -2.21 9.12
C PHE A 234 19.47 -0.99 8.50
N ASN A 235 19.59 -0.93 7.18
CA ASN A 235 20.20 0.21 6.48
C ASN A 235 19.39 1.51 6.63
N SER A 236 18.09 1.41 6.85
CA SER A 236 17.22 2.57 7.03
C SER A 236 17.36 3.21 8.42
N PHE A 237 17.95 2.50 9.38
CA PHE A 237 18.17 2.99 10.75
C PHE A 237 19.54 3.68 10.94
N SER A 238 20.15 4.15 9.85
CA SER A 238 21.50 4.76 9.84
C SER A 238 21.67 6.03 10.70
N ALA A 239 20.59 6.62 11.19
CA ALA A 239 20.66 7.73 12.16
C ALA A 239 21.04 7.27 13.59
N PHE A 240 20.91 5.98 13.88
CA PHE A 240 21.43 5.43 15.13
C PHE A 240 22.94 5.21 15.05
N ASP A 241 23.62 5.27 16.19
CA ASP A 241 25.03 4.91 16.26
C ASP A 241 25.25 3.49 15.72
N GLU A 242 26.31 3.27 14.94
CA GLU A 242 26.61 1.96 14.34
C GLU A 242 26.69 0.85 15.37
N ASN A 243 27.23 1.11 16.55
CA ASN A 243 27.32 0.14 17.65
C ASN A 243 25.95 -0.17 18.30
N ALA A 244 24.94 0.66 18.06
CA ALA A 244 23.57 0.41 18.55
C ALA A 244 22.81 -0.59 17.70
N LEU A 245 23.20 -0.77 16.42
CA LEU A 245 22.50 -1.61 15.44
C LEU A 245 23.17 -2.97 15.31
N ILE A 246 22.40 -4.02 15.51
CA ILE A 246 22.88 -5.41 15.43
C ILE A 246 22.07 -6.19 14.41
N ARG A 247 22.74 -6.79 13.42
CA ARG A 247 22.14 -7.78 12.53
C ARG A 247 22.41 -9.18 13.06
N ILE A 248 21.37 -9.93 13.40
CA ILE A 248 21.49 -11.33 13.86
C ILE A 248 21.33 -12.24 12.65
N THR A 249 22.36 -13.00 12.31
CA THR A 249 22.31 -14.04 11.29
C THR A 249 22.76 -15.39 11.87
N PRO A 250 22.24 -16.53 11.38
CA PRO A 250 22.69 -17.84 11.84
C PRO A 250 24.21 -18.08 11.64
N LYS A 251 24.80 -17.44 10.61
CA LYS A 251 26.24 -17.49 10.38
C LYS A 251 27.00 -16.80 11.50
N ASP A 252 26.66 -15.54 11.80
CA ASP A 252 27.35 -14.77 12.84
C ASP A 252 27.25 -15.42 14.22
N VAL A 253 26.08 -16.01 14.53
CA VAL A 253 25.88 -16.73 15.79
C VAL A 253 26.75 -18.00 15.85
N ARG A 254 26.85 -18.76 14.76
CA ARG A 254 27.74 -19.93 14.72
C ARG A 254 29.21 -19.56 14.84
N ASP A 255 29.64 -18.51 14.11
CA ASP A 255 31.05 -18.07 14.08
C ASP A 255 31.48 -17.53 15.47
N LYS A 256 30.58 -16.88 16.22
CA LYS A 256 30.82 -16.32 17.55
C LYS A 256 30.52 -17.29 18.70
N GLY A 257 29.76 -18.34 18.43
CA GLY A 257 29.33 -19.33 19.44
C GLY A 257 28.19 -18.85 20.37
N HIS A 258 27.72 -17.63 20.24
CA HIS A 258 26.63 -17.05 21.03
C HIS A 258 25.90 -15.96 20.30
N VAL A 259 24.66 -15.66 20.72
CA VAL A 259 23.89 -14.53 20.21
C VAL A 259 24.46 -13.19 20.66
N PRO A 260 24.42 -12.12 19.85
CA PRO A 260 24.93 -10.81 20.23
C PRO A 260 24.01 -10.15 21.29
N THR A 261 24.60 -9.57 22.33
CA THR A 261 23.87 -8.89 23.42
C THR A 261 24.21 -7.40 23.56
N ASN A 262 25.27 -6.93 22.87
CA ASN A 262 25.81 -5.59 23.01
C ASN A 262 25.25 -4.66 21.91
N GLY A 263 23.97 -4.33 21.97
CA GLY A 263 23.31 -3.42 21.05
C GLY A 263 22.02 -2.91 21.64
N SER A 264 21.35 -2.05 20.88
CA SER A 264 20.07 -1.47 21.27
C SER A 264 18.95 -1.83 20.30
N VAL A 265 19.25 -1.94 19.00
CA VAL A 265 18.27 -2.33 17.98
C VAL A 265 18.79 -3.56 17.24
N PHE A 266 18.06 -4.64 17.34
CA PHE A 266 18.42 -5.95 16.81
C PHE A 266 17.51 -6.28 15.63
N PHE A 267 18.09 -6.69 14.49
CA PHE A 267 17.37 -7.05 13.29
C PHE A 267 17.58 -8.51 12.95
N THR A 268 16.50 -9.25 12.71
CA THR A 268 16.57 -10.63 12.25
C THR A 268 15.32 -11.01 11.45
N ILE A 269 15.31 -12.21 10.89
CA ILE A 269 14.11 -12.83 10.34
C ILE A 269 13.66 -13.96 11.27
N PHE A 270 12.33 -14.18 11.32
CA PHE A 270 11.81 -15.18 12.25
C PHE A 270 12.30 -16.60 11.94
N GLN A 271 12.47 -16.99 10.65
CA GLN A 271 13.04 -18.29 10.27
C GLN A 271 14.46 -18.49 10.83
N SER A 272 15.31 -17.44 10.73
CA SER A 272 16.66 -17.48 11.29
C SER A 272 16.65 -17.55 12.81
N PHE A 273 15.75 -16.85 13.45
CA PHE A 273 15.65 -16.77 14.90
C PHE A 273 15.07 -18.05 15.51
N MET A 274 14.22 -18.76 14.76
CA MET A 274 13.71 -20.10 15.08
C MET A 274 14.70 -21.23 14.81
N SER A 275 15.71 -21.01 13.95
CA SER A 275 16.75 -22.00 13.69
C SER A 275 17.74 -22.07 14.83
N GLY A 276 18.50 -23.17 14.93
CA GLY A 276 19.56 -23.34 15.92
C GLY A 276 20.06 -24.78 15.95
N PRO A 277 21.22 -25.05 16.55
CA PRO A 277 21.76 -26.40 16.68
C PRO A 277 20.85 -27.24 17.57
N GLU A 278 20.78 -28.55 17.29
CA GLU A 278 20.00 -29.52 18.08
C GLU A 278 18.52 -29.16 18.28
N ASN A 279 17.89 -28.50 17.28
CA ASN A 279 16.52 -28.01 17.36
C ASN A 279 16.26 -27.00 18.50
N LYS A 280 17.32 -26.33 19.01
CA LYS A 280 17.18 -25.26 19.99
C LYS A 280 17.20 -23.91 19.31
N PRO A 281 16.08 -23.17 19.27
CA PRO A 281 16.01 -21.87 18.59
C PRO A 281 16.98 -20.84 19.15
N TYR A 282 17.59 -20.01 18.30
CA TYR A 282 18.52 -18.97 18.73
C TYR A 282 17.88 -17.95 19.68
N PHE A 283 16.58 -17.67 19.55
CA PHE A 283 15.91 -16.76 20.48
C PHE A 283 15.94 -17.24 21.92
N GLY A 284 15.96 -18.57 22.15
CA GLY A 284 16.05 -19.16 23.50
C GLY A 284 17.41 -18.95 24.19
N GLN A 285 18.43 -18.44 23.47
CA GLN A 285 19.70 -18.03 24.08
C GLN A 285 19.63 -16.65 24.73
N TYR A 286 18.61 -15.87 24.50
CA TYR A 286 18.35 -14.64 25.24
C TYR A 286 17.47 -14.91 26.46
N PRO A 287 17.66 -14.17 27.57
CA PRO A 287 16.65 -14.16 28.62
C PRO A 287 15.28 -13.76 28.11
N ALA A 288 14.21 -14.35 28.58
CA ALA A 288 12.83 -14.04 28.12
C ALA A 288 12.44 -12.56 28.35
N ASP A 289 13.13 -11.88 29.23
CA ASP A 289 12.94 -10.46 29.54
C ASP A 289 14.01 -9.55 28.92
N PHE A 290 14.80 -10.04 27.96
CA PHE A 290 15.91 -9.29 27.38
C PHE A 290 15.46 -8.07 26.60
N PHE A 291 14.42 -8.19 25.77
CA PHE A 291 13.90 -7.08 24.95
C PHE A 291 12.85 -6.27 25.72
N ASP A 292 12.81 -4.97 25.43
CA ASP A 292 11.79 -4.03 25.92
C ASP A 292 10.65 -3.87 24.92
N LEU A 293 11.00 -3.91 23.62
CA LEU A 293 10.08 -3.79 22.50
C LEU A 293 10.40 -4.84 21.44
N VAL A 294 9.37 -5.46 20.89
CA VAL A 294 9.45 -6.30 19.70
C VAL A 294 8.57 -5.71 18.62
N ILE A 295 9.13 -5.39 17.45
CA ILE A 295 8.40 -4.94 16.28
C ILE A 295 8.42 -6.09 15.26
N ILE A 296 7.25 -6.52 14.82
CA ILE A 296 7.11 -7.54 13.76
C ILE A 296 6.50 -6.92 12.51
N ASP A 297 7.26 -6.97 11.40
CA ASP A 297 6.78 -6.51 10.11
C ASP A 297 6.08 -7.64 9.36
N GLU A 298 4.97 -7.32 8.67
CA GLU A 298 4.09 -8.25 7.96
C GLU A 298 3.57 -9.38 8.88
N CYS A 299 3.11 -9.03 10.08
CA CYS A 299 2.67 -9.96 11.13
C CYS A 299 1.47 -10.86 10.76
N HIS A 300 0.84 -10.61 9.61
CA HIS A 300 -0.24 -11.43 9.05
C HIS A 300 0.26 -12.62 8.21
N ARG A 301 1.57 -12.75 8.00
CA ARG A 301 2.14 -13.79 7.15
C ARG A 301 2.33 -15.10 7.88
N GLY A 302 1.93 -16.15 7.19
CA GLY A 302 2.14 -17.53 7.55
C GLY A 302 0.85 -18.33 7.43
N GLY A 303 0.91 -19.53 6.82
CA GLY A 303 -0.10 -20.57 7.06
C GLY A 303 -0.02 -21.01 8.51
N ALA A 304 -0.92 -21.87 8.97
CA ALA A 304 -1.03 -22.32 10.37
C ALA A 304 0.32 -22.71 11.03
N LYS A 305 1.30 -23.20 10.23
CA LYS A 305 2.66 -23.54 10.72
C LYS A 305 3.58 -22.32 10.92
N ASP A 306 3.47 -21.30 10.08
CA ASP A 306 4.31 -20.10 10.21
C ASP A 306 3.77 -19.16 11.29
N GLU A 307 2.45 -19.11 11.48
CA GLU A 307 1.81 -18.41 12.59
C GLU A 307 2.25 -18.99 13.94
N SER A 308 2.36 -20.31 14.05
CA SER A 308 2.91 -20.96 15.24
C SER A 308 4.38 -20.58 15.52
N ARG A 309 5.16 -20.26 14.47
CA ARG A 309 6.59 -19.94 14.61
C ARG A 309 6.84 -18.53 15.12
N TRP A 310 6.28 -17.49 14.48
CA TRP A 310 6.49 -16.13 15.00
C TRP A 310 5.79 -15.94 16.34
N ARG A 311 4.66 -16.62 16.57
CA ARG A 311 3.94 -16.61 17.84
C ARG A 311 4.80 -17.18 18.97
N GLY A 312 5.54 -18.25 18.73
CA GLY A 312 6.48 -18.80 19.70
C GLY A 312 7.55 -17.81 20.15
N ILE A 313 8.06 -16.96 19.23
CA ILE A 313 8.97 -15.85 19.57
C ILE A 313 8.28 -14.79 20.43
N MET A 314 7.04 -14.39 20.02
CA MET A 314 6.29 -13.37 20.74
C MET A 314 5.86 -13.84 22.14
N ASP A 315 5.46 -15.08 22.28
CA ASP A 315 5.10 -15.67 23.58
C ASP A 315 6.32 -15.79 24.49
N TYR A 316 7.49 -16.13 23.95
CA TYR A 316 8.74 -16.17 24.71
C TYR A 316 9.13 -14.78 25.25
N PHE A 317 9.02 -13.73 24.44
CA PHE A 317 9.28 -12.35 24.83
C PHE A 317 8.01 -11.60 25.25
N SER A 318 7.06 -12.29 25.87
CA SER A 318 5.75 -11.71 26.28
C SER A 318 5.86 -10.56 27.28
N SER A 319 7.01 -10.42 27.95
CA SER A 319 7.29 -9.28 28.85
C SER A 319 7.59 -7.97 28.11
N ALA A 320 7.94 -8.03 26.81
CA ALA A 320 8.19 -6.87 25.98
C ALA A 320 6.88 -6.29 25.47
N VAL A 321 6.84 -4.97 25.20
CA VAL A 321 5.78 -4.39 24.38
C VAL A 321 5.94 -4.91 22.96
N GLN A 322 4.83 -5.25 22.29
CA GLN A 322 4.83 -5.88 20.98
C GLN A 322 4.04 -5.06 19.99
N ILE A 323 4.67 -4.68 18.88
CA ILE A 323 4.03 -3.93 17.79
C ILE A 323 3.96 -4.79 16.54
N GLY A 324 2.75 -5.03 16.06
CA GLY A 324 2.49 -5.65 14.76
C GLY A 324 2.29 -4.59 13.67
N LEU A 325 2.99 -4.75 12.55
CA LEU A 325 2.78 -3.96 11.33
C LEU A 325 2.19 -4.87 10.26
N THR A 326 1.05 -4.49 9.68
CA THR A 326 0.39 -5.26 8.63
C THR A 326 -0.08 -4.38 7.49
N ALA A 327 -0.12 -4.93 6.28
CA ALA A 327 -0.66 -4.25 5.09
C ALA A 327 -2.10 -4.67 4.77
N THR A 328 -2.71 -5.54 5.55
CA THR A 328 -4.02 -6.13 5.24
C THR A 328 -5.03 -5.87 6.35
N PRO A 329 -6.29 -5.50 6.00
CA PRO A 329 -7.36 -5.32 6.97
C PRO A 329 -7.79 -6.66 7.58
N LYS A 330 -8.55 -6.60 8.68
CA LYS A 330 -9.12 -7.78 9.34
C LYS A 330 -10.05 -8.55 8.40
N ARG A 331 -9.81 -9.85 8.24
CA ARG A 331 -10.62 -10.79 7.47
C ARG A 331 -10.51 -12.17 8.14
N LYS A 332 -11.35 -13.14 7.74
CA LYS A 332 -11.37 -14.48 8.34
C LYS A 332 -10.00 -15.18 8.34
N PHE A 333 -9.21 -15.02 7.27
CA PHE A 333 -7.91 -15.69 7.10
C PHE A 333 -6.75 -15.07 7.89
N ASN A 334 -6.91 -13.88 8.48
CA ASN A 334 -5.93 -13.25 9.37
C ASN A 334 -6.53 -12.86 10.73
N ALA A 335 -7.62 -13.52 11.11
CA ALA A 335 -8.31 -13.27 12.37
C ALA A 335 -7.36 -13.45 13.57
N ASP A 336 -6.49 -14.47 13.54
CA ASP A 336 -5.52 -14.76 14.61
C ASP A 336 -4.55 -13.60 14.89
N THR A 337 -4.14 -12.84 13.86
CA THR A 337 -3.33 -11.63 14.03
C THR A 337 -4.07 -10.57 14.83
N TYR A 338 -5.33 -10.35 14.50
CA TYR A 338 -6.18 -9.37 15.19
C TYR A 338 -6.61 -9.86 16.57
N ASP A 339 -6.82 -11.14 16.74
CA ASP A 339 -7.11 -11.73 18.05
C ASP A 339 -5.90 -11.65 19.00
N TYR A 340 -4.68 -11.69 18.43
CA TYR A 340 -3.46 -11.54 19.20
C TYR A 340 -3.17 -10.09 19.59
N PHE A 341 -3.22 -9.16 18.64
CA PHE A 341 -2.84 -7.76 18.86
C PHE A 341 -4.00 -6.86 19.29
N GLY A 342 -5.24 -7.26 19.02
CA GLY A 342 -6.44 -6.43 19.19
C GLY A 342 -6.71 -5.54 17.97
N GLU A 343 -7.66 -4.62 18.12
CA GLU A 343 -7.99 -3.65 17.08
C GLU A 343 -6.81 -2.68 16.85
N PRO A 344 -6.55 -2.28 15.58
CA PRO A 344 -5.42 -1.42 15.28
C PRO A 344 -5.59 -0.01 15.89
N VAL A 345 -4.52 0.50 16.48
CA VAL A 345 -4.49 1.88 16.99
C VAL A 345 -4.52 2.92 15.86
N TYR A 346 -4.20 2.50 14.64
CA TYR A 346 -4.35 3.32 13.43
C TYR A 346 -4.45 2.44 12.19
N THR A 347 -5.34 2.86 11.27
CA THR A 347 -5.53 2.22 9.96
C THR A 347 -5.39 3.26 8.85
N TYR A 348 -4.63 2.93 7.80
CA TYR A 348 -4.49 3.74 6.59
C TYR A 348 -4.54 2.85 5.36
N SER A 349 -5.66 2.89 4.66
CA SER A 349 -5.97 2.00 3.55
C SER A 349 -5.25 2.37 2.25
N LEU A 350 -5.30 1.48 1.27
CA LEU A 350 -4.84 1.78 -0.10
C LEU A 350 -5.68 2.90 -0.72
N LYS A 351 -6.99 2.86 -0.51
CA LYS A 351 -7.93 3.90 -0.92
C LYS A 351 -7.55 5.27 -0.37
N ASP A 352 -7.23 5.37 0.93
CA ASP A 352 -6.78 6.61 1.55
C ASP A 352 -5.48 7.12 0.92
N GLY A 353 -4.52 6.21 0.71
CA GLY A 353 -3.23 6.54 0.10
C GLY A 353 -3.33 7.06 -1.32
N ILE A 354 -4.23 6.50 -2.13
CA ILE A 354 -4.53 6.95 -3.49
C ILE A 354 -5.25 8.32 -3.46
N LYS A 355 -6.29 8.44 -2.65
CA LYS A 355 -7.07 9.68 -2.51
C LYS A 355 -6.20 10.85 -2.02
N ASP A 356 -5.28 10.59 -1.12
CA ASP A 356 -4.35 11.60 -0.60
C ASP A 356 -3.17 11.87 -1.54
N GLY A 357 -3.03 11.08 -2.61
CA GLY A 357 -1.97 11.22 -3.61
C GLY A 357 -0.59 10.80 -3.12
N PHE A 358 -0.51 9.91 -2.13
CA PHE A 358 0.72 9.30 -1.64
C PHE A 358 0.99 7.92 -2.24
N LEU A 359 0.00 7.36 -2.92
CA LEU A 359 0.10 6.11 -3.66
C LEU A 359 -0.42 6.31 -5.09
N THR A 360 0.17 5.59 -6.04
CA THR A 360 -0.24 5.60 -7.45
C THR A 360 -1.48 4.72 -7.61
N PRO A 361 -2.54 5.22 -8.27
CA PRO A 361 -3.70 4.40 -8.63
C PRO A 361 -3.36 3.36 -9.69
N PHE A 362 -4.24 2.38 -9.88
CA PHE A 362 -4.03 1.31 -10.86
C PHE A 362 -5.25 1.08 -11.74
N LYS A 363 -4.96 0.58 -12.95
CA LYS A 363 -5.94 0.07 -13.91
C LYS A 363 -5.84 -1.45 -13.92
N VAL A 364 -6.97 -2.13 -14.12
CA VAL A 364 -6.99 -3.58 -14.32
C VAL A 364 -7.39 -3.88 -15.75
N LYS A 365 -6.58 -4.68 -16.42
CA LYS A 365 -6.89 -5.28 -17.72
C LYS A 365 -7.02 -6.79 -17.52
N ARG A 366 -8.25 -7.25 -17.41
CA ARG A 366 -8.55 -8.66 -17.27
C ARG A 366 -8.67 -9.29 -18.65
N ILE A 367 -7.97 -10.39 -18.89
CA ILE A 367 -7.95 -11.11 -20.17
C ILE A 367 -8.31 -12.56 -19.89
N GLN A 368 -9.45 -12.98 -20.38
CA GLN A 368 -9.90 -14.39 -20.33
C GLN A 368 -9.68 -15.02 -21.69
N THR A 369 -9.18 -16.25 -21.71
CA THR A 369 -8.88 -16.97 -22.93
C THR A 369 -9.73 -18.24 -23.02
N THR A 370 -9.84 -18.83 -24.20
CA THR A 370 -10.60 -20.09 -24.40
C THR A 370 -9.94 -21.29 -23.77
N MET A 371 -8.70 -21.14 -23.26
CA MET A 371 -7.90 -22.19 -22.61
C MET A 371 -7.61 -21.88 -21.14
N ASP A 372 -8.49 -21.20 -20.44
CA ASP A 372 -8.41 -21.10 -18.99
C ASP A 372 -8.78 -22.42 -18.32
N GLU A 373 -9.52 -23.27 -19.04
CA GLU A 373 -9.80 -24.67 -18.78
C GLU A 373 -9.40 -25.48 -20.03
N TYR A 374 -8.67 -26.58 -19.86
CA TYR A 374 -8.23 -27.44 -20.94
C TYR A 374 -8.78 -28.85 -20.75
N VAL A 375 -9.43 -29.36 -21.78
CA VAL A 375 -9.90 -30.74 -21.85
C VAL A 375 -8.98 -31.51 -22.81
N TYR A 376 -8.31 -32.54 -22.31
CA TYR A 376 -7.43 -33.37 -23.14
C TYR A 376 -8.25 -34.13 -24.18
N THR A 377 -7.78 -34.09 -25.41
CA THR A 377 -8.36 -34.85 -26.53
C THR A 377 -7.26 -35.67 -27.20
N GLY A 378 -7.59 -36.91 -27.62
CA GLY A 378 -6.59 -37.85 -28.15
C GLY A 378 -5.87 -37.44 -29.44
N ASP A 379 -6.23 -36.30 -30.03
CA ASP A 379 -5.54 -35.68 -31.17
C ASP A 379 -4.44 -34.70 -30.75
N ASP A 380 -4.29 -34.41 -29.44
CA ASP A 380 -3.18 -33.58 -28.93
C ASP A 380 -1.96 -34.47 -28.60
N ASP A 381 -0.78 -33.99 -28.94
CA ASP A 381 0.47 -34.74 -28.74
C ASP A 381 0.99 -34.58 -27.30
N VAL A 382 1.15 -35.67 -26.57
CA VAL A 382 1.86 -35.69 -25.27
C VAL A 382 3.38 -35.81 -25.57
N LEU A 383 4.11 -34.72 -25.33
CA LEU A 383 5.54 -34.65 -25.61
C LEU A 383 6.41 -35.22 -24.48
N ALA A 384 5.95 -35.14 -23.25
CA ALA A 384 6.63 -35.65 -22.06
C ALA A 384 5.65 -35.83 -20.89
N GLY A 385 6.02 -36.71 -19.95
CA GLY A 385 5.28 -37.06 -18.75
C GLY A 385 5.05 -38.57 -18.64
N GLU A 386 5.13 -39.12 -17.44
CA GLU A 386 4.92 -40.55 -17.16
C GLU A 386 3.46 -40.90 -16.84
N GLU A 387 2.59 -39.93 -16.57
CA GLU A 387 1.18 -40.17 -16.25
C GLU A 387 0.37 -40.32 -17.55
N GLU A 388 -0.38 -41.39 -17.66
CA GLU A 388 -1.39 -41.60 -18.73
C GLU A 388 -2.54 -40.60 -18.49
N ILE A 389 -2.79 -39.73 -19.48
CA ILE A 389 -3.96 -38.83 -19.44
C ILE A 389 -5.12 -39.53 -20.12
N SER A 390 -6.27 -39.50 -19.48
CA SER A 390 -7.51 -40.02 -20.05
C SER A 390 -8.14 -39.02 -21.00
N GLU A 391 -8.67 -39.51 -22.14
CA GLU A 391 -9.43 -38.64 -23.04
C GLU A 391 -10.66 -38.04 -22.31
N GLY A 392 -10.82 -36.70 -22.39
CA GLY A 392 -11.83 -35.96 -21.67
C GLY A 392 -11.39 -35.49 -20.27
N GLU A 393 -10.16 -35.73 -19.85
CA GLU A 393 -9.63 -35.21 -18.59
C GLU A 393 -9.55 -33.69 -18.63
N VAL A 394 -10.01 -33.03 -17.56
CA VAL A 394 -10.15 -31.59 -17.45
C VAL A 394 -9.04 -31.04 -16.57
N PHE A 395 -8.29 -30.06 -17.08
CA PHE A 395 -7.25 -29.33 -16.35
C PHE A 395 -7.68 -27.86 -16.17
N GLU A 396 -7.78 -27.45 -14.93
CA GLU A 396 -8.13 -26.07 -14.58
C GLU A 396 -6.88 -25.16 -14.49
N GLU A 397 -7.09 -23.86 -14.39
CA GLU A 397 -6.01 -22.86 -14.24
C GLU A 397 -5.03 -23.20 -13.09
N LYS A 398 -5.50 -23.80 -12.01
CA LYS A 398 -4.64 -24.24 -10.87
C LYS A 398 -3.66 -25.36 -11.22
N ASP A 399 -3.96 -26.17 -12.25
CA ASP A 399 -3.15 -27.29 -12.72
C ASP A 399 -2.11 -26.83 -13.76
N MET A 400 -2.41 -25.75 -14.48
CA MET A 400 -1.54 -25.18 -15.51
C MET A 400 -0.17 -24.78 -14.96
N ASN A 401 0.88 -25.14 -15.68
CA ASN A 401 2.28 -24.91 -15.35
C ASN A 401 2.76 -25.56 -14.03
N LYS A 402 1.89 -26.34 -13.38
CA LYS A 402 2.22 -27.20 -12.24
C LYS A 402 2.19 -28.68 -12.62
N LYS A 403 1.05 -29.18 -13.09
CA LYS A 403 0.86 -30.56 -13.57
C LYS A 403 1.05 -30.64 -15.08
N ILE A 404 0.43 -29.74 -15.83
CA ILE A 404 0.41 -29.73 -17.28
C ILE A 404 1.03 -28.43 -17.82
N VAL A 405 1.74 -28.49 -18.93
CA VAL A 405 2.36 -27.35 -19.63
C VAL A 405 1.91 -27.36 -21.08
N ILE A 406 1.33 -26.26 -21.54
CA ILE A 406 0.91 -26.04 -22.92
C ILE A 406 1.63 -24.78 -23.42
N GLU A 407 2.75 -24.97 -24.15
CA GLU A 407 3.60 -23.84 -24.60
C GLU A 407 2.83 -22.85 -25.48
N GLY A 408 1.97 -23.34 -26.38
CA GLY A 408 1.14 -22.49 -27.26
C GLY A 408 0.24 -21.54 -26.48
N ARG A 409 -0.32 -22.00 -25.33
CA ARG A 409 -1.09 -21.17 -24.43
C ARG A 409 -0.24 -20.04 -23.82
N GLU A 410 0.94 -20.37 -23.30
CA GLU A 410 1.80 -19.38 -22.68
C GLU A 410 2.36 -18.38 -23.70
N ARG A 411 2.69 -18.85 -24.91
CA ARG A 411 3.11 -17.98 -26.03
C ARG A 411 2.03 -16.95 -26.36
N LYS A 412 0.78 -17.38 -26.47
CA LYS A 412 -0.34 -16.46 -26.75
C LYS A 412 -0.58 -15.47 -25.61
N ARG A 413 -0.49 -15.92 -24.35
CA ARG A 413 -0.56 -15.01 -23.18
C ARG A 413 0.55 -13.98 -23.19
N VAL A 414 1.78 -14.36 -23.57
CA VAL A 414 2.91 -13.44 -23.72
C VAL A 414 2.65 -12.43 -24.83
N GLN A 415 2.13 -12.82 -25.99
CA GLN A 415 1.76 -11.90 -27.07
C GLN A 415 0.72 -10.90 -26.61
N LEU A 416 -0.39 -11.37 -25.99
CA LEU A 416 -1.44 -10.50 -25.42
C LEU A 416 -0.92 -9.55 -24.34
N MET A 417 0.03 -10.03 -23.53
CA MET A 417 0.72 -9.18 -22.54
C MET A 417 1.50 -8.06 -23.23
N LEU A 418 2.34 -8.40 -24.22
CA LEU A 418 3.17 -7.44 -24.94
C LEU A 418 2.33 -6.41 -25.68
N ASP A 419 1.19 -6.81 -26.26
CA ASP A 419 0.21 -5.90 -26.89
C ASP A 419 -0.49 -4.98 -25.86
N SER A 420 -0.47 -5.37 -24.60
CA SER A 420 -1.20 -4.68 -23.53
C SER A 420 -0.37 -3.67 -22.75
N ILE A 421 0.95 -3.73 -22.87
CA ILE A 421 1.91 -2.90 -22.12
C ILE A 421 2.79 -2.08 -23.06
N ASN A 422 3.38 -1.01 -22.53
CA ASN A 422 4.46 -0.34 -23.25
C ASN A 422 5.78 -1.13 -23.03
N PRO A 423 6.44 -1.61 -24.10
CA PRO A 423 7.62 -2.47 -23.99
C PRO A 423 8.85 -1.79 -23.36
N LYS A 424 8.82 -0.48 -23.16
CA LYS A 424 9.90 0.29 -22.49
C LYS A 424 9.66 0.48 -20.99
N GLU A 425 8.51 0.04 -20.46
CA GLU A 425 8.14 0.26 -19.07
C GLU A 425 8.48 -0.92 -18.19
N LYS A 426 8.98 -0.62 -16.98
CA LYS A 426 9.32 -1.66 -15.99
C LYS A 426 8.11 -2.51 -15.64
N THR A 427 8.24 -3.82 -15.86
CA THR A 427 7.17 -4.80 -15.74
C THR A 427 7.58 -5.97 -14.84
N LEU A 428 6.69 -6.37 -13.91
CA LEU A 428 6.81 -7.58 -13.10
C LEU A 428 5.82 -8.63 -13.58
N VAL A 429 6.30 -9.85 -13.89
CA VAL A 429 5.47 -10.98 -14.33
C VAL A 429 5.51 -12.08 -13.28
N PHE A 430 4.37 -12.43 -12.70
CA PHE A 430 4.21 -13.45 -11.69
C PHE A 430 3.79 -14.79 -12.32
N CYS A 431 4.66 -15.82 -12.20
CA CYS A 431 4.53 -17.12 -12.82
C CYS A 431 4.30 -18.24 -11.80
N ALA A 432 3.68 -19.36 -12.20
CA ALA A 432 3.28 -20.45 -11.34
C ALA A 432 4.46 -21.22 -10.70
N SER A 433 5.60 -21.31 -11.38
CA SER A 433 6.78 -22.02 -10.91
C SER A 433 8.06 -21.37 -11.43
N ILE A 434 9.21 -21.82 -10.93
CA ILE A 434 10.53 -21.37 -11.40
C ILE A 434 10.75 -21.73 -12.87
N ALA A 435 10.30 -22.93 -13.29
CA ALA A 435 10.36 -23.36 -14.68
C ALA A 435 9.46 -22.50 -15.58
N HIS A 436 8.22 -22.25 -15.15
CA HIS A 436 7.30 -21.36 -15.85
C HIS A 436 7.88 -19.94 -16.00
N ALA A 437 8.51 -19.38 -14.96
CA ALA A 437 9.16 -18.08 -15.03
C ALA A 437 10.33 -18.07 -16.05
N GLY A 438 11.05 -19.19 -16.20
CA GLY A 438 12.08 -19.37 -17.25
C GLY A 438 11.48 -19.39 -18.64
N MET A 439 10.46 -20.19 -18.87
CA MET A 439 9.75 -20.30 -20.16
C MET A 439 9.15 -18.95 -20.57
N VAL A 440 8.44 -18.26 -19.67
CA VAL A 440 7.84 -16.95 -19.96
C VAL A 440 8.93 -15.91 -20.29
N ARG A 441 10.08 -15.91 -19.59
CA ARG A 441 11.23 -15.06 -19.93
C ARG A 441 11.69 -15.30 -21.36
N ASP A 442 11.86 -16.56 -21.75
CA ASP A 442 12.36 -16.94 -23.07
C ASP A 442 11.35 -16.56 -24.16
N LEU A 443 10.06 -16.80 -23.92
CA LEU A 443 8.99 -16.38 -24.82
C LEU A 443 8.92 -14.84 -24.97
N ILE A 444 9.05 -14.08 -23.89
CA ILE A 444 9.06 -12.61 -23.96
C ILE A 444 10.24 -12.12 -24.82
N ASN A 445 11.44 -12.69 -24.64
CA ASN A 445 12.60 -12.31 -25.44
C ASN A 445 12.49 -12.75 -26.90
N GLN A 446 11.76 -13.83 -27.20
CA GLN A 446 11.52 -14.31 -28.58
C GLN A 446 10.46 -13.48 -29.31
N GLU A 447 9.36 -13.14 -28.63
CA GLU A 447 8.22 -12.43 -29.22
C GLU A 447 8.44 -10.91 -29.28
N SER A 448 9.41 -10.37 -28.54
CA SER A 448 9.75 -8.94 -28.56
C SER A 448 10.54 -8.56 -29.80
N VAL A 449 10.30 -7.38 -30.36
CA VAL A 449 10.98 -6.88 -31.56
C VAL A 449 12.38 -6.37 -31.19
N ASN A 450 13.44 -7.09 -31.60
CA ASN A 450 14.83 -6.72 -31.36
C ASN A 450 15.15 -6.35 -29.91
N PRO A 451 14.83 -7.21 -28.92
CA PRO A 451 15.07 -6.87 -27.52
C PRO A 451 16.58 -6.76 -27.25
N PRO A 452 17.03 -5.79 -26.45
CA PRO A 452 18.41 -5.73 -25.99
C PRO A 452 18.74 -6.93 -25.10
N ALA A 453 20.02 -7.23 -24.91
CA ALA A 453 20.47 -8.19 -23.93
C ALA A 453 19.94 -7.80 -22.54
N ASP A 454 19.50 -8.77 -21.75
CA ASP A 454 18.88 -8.57 -20.43
C ASP A 454 17.57 -7.77 -20.44
N TYR A 455 16.85 -7.72 -21.57
CA TYR A 455 15.54 -7.09 -21.66
C TYR A 455 14.54 -7.72 -20.68
N CYS A 456 14.38 -9.04 -20.79
CA CYS A 456 13.60 -9.82 -19.82
C CYS A 456 14.50 -10.82 -19.12
N VAL A 457 14.56 -10.78 -17.79
CA VAL A 457 15.36 -11.70 -16.98
C VAL A 457 14.52 -12.38 -15.91
N ARG A 458 14.95 -13.59 -15.51
CA ARG A 458 14.30 -14.32 -14.43
C ARG A 458 14.95 -13.99 -13.08
N VAL A 459 14.11 -13.76 -12.06
CA VAL A 459 14.55 -13.56 -10.67
C VAL A 459 13.74 -14.45 -9.73
N THR A 460 14.31 -15.58 -9.37
CA THR A 460 13.70 -16.58 -8.48
C THR A 460 14.65 -16.97 -7.35
N ALA A 461 14.20 -17.82 -6.43
CA ALA A 461 15.04 -18.29 -5.33
C ALA A 461 16.28 -19.08 -5.79
N LYS A 462 16.25 -19.70 -6.98
CA LYS A 462 17.38 -20.44 -7.55
C LYS A 462 18.42 -19.54 -8.23
N ASP A 463 18.11 -18.30 -8.56
CA ASP A 463 18.98 -17.43 -9.36
C ASP A 463 20.03 -16.67 -8.52
N THR A 464 20.14 -16.99 -7.22
CA THR A 464 21.17 -16.54 -6.24
C THR A 464 21.77 -15.16 -6.55
N THR A 465 23.10 -15.06 -6.70
CA THR A 465 23.87 -13.81 -6.89
C THR A 465 23.49 -13.09 -8.18
N THR A 466 23.26 -13.81 -9.29
CA THR A 466 22.87 -13.22 -10.59
C THR A 466 21.47 -12.62 -10.49
N GLY A 467 20.52 -13.34 -9.88
CA GLY A 467 19.17 -12.83 -9.66
C GLY A 467 19.15 -11.60 -8.75
N ASP A 468 19.98 -11.55 -7.72
CA ASP A 468 20.10 -10.39 -6.83
C ASP A 468 20.75 -9.19 -7.53
N THR A 469 21.65 -9.42 -8.47
CA THR A 469 22.26 -8.37 -9.30
C THR A 469 21.21 -7.78 -10.25
N HIS A 470 20.47 -8.63 -10.99
CA HIS A 470 19.38 -8.17 -11.86
C HIS A 470 18.28 -7.42 -11.07
N LEU A 471 17.94 -7.89 -9.87
CA LEU A 471 16.99 -7.19 -9.02
C LEU A 471 17.48 -5.80 -8.61
N ARG A 472 18.75 -5.66 -8.22
CA ARG A 472 19.35 -4.35 -7.90
C ARG A 472 19.35 -3.41 -9.12
N GLN A 473 19.69 -3.93 -10.30
CA GLN A 473 19.63 -3.14 -11.54
C GLN A 473 18.20 -2.72 -11.89
N PHE A 474 17.21 -3.60 -11.70
CA PHE A 474 15.81 -3.28 -11.93
C PHE A 474 15.29 -2.23 -10.96
N GLN A 475 15.75 -2.25 -9.70
CA GLN A 475 15.39 -1.28 -8.68
C GLN A 475 16.07 0.09 -8.85
N ASP A 476 17.16 0.13 -9.61
CA ASP A 476 17.85 1.35 -9.96
C ASP A 476 17.02 2.15 -10.97
N ASN A 477 16.61 3.35 -10.60
CA ASN A 477 15.76 4.20 -11.44
C ASN A 477 16.49 4.80 -12.62
N GLU A 478 17.83 4.88 -12.58
CA GLU A 478 18.66 5.39 -13.66
C GLU A 478 18.90 4.32 -14.75
N LYS A 479 18.58 3.05 -14.47
CA LYS A 479 18.75 1.95 -15.40
C LYS A 479 17.45 1.57 -16.06
N THR A 480 17.46 1.45 -17.38
CA THR A 480 16.32 0.97 -18.17
C THR A 480 16.27 -0.56 -18.22
N LEU A 481 17.43 -1.23 -18.13
CA LEU A 481 17.56 -2.69 -18.15
C LEU A 481 17.89 -3.24 -16.74
N PRO A 482 17.37 -4.42 -16.41
CA PRO A 482 16.31 -5.14 -17.12
C PRO A 482 14.99 -4.37 -17.12
N THR A 483 14.21 -4.50 -18.22
CA THR A 483 12.90 -3.86 -18.33
C THR A 483 11.81 -4.76 -17.75
N ILE A 484 11.90 -6.07 -17.98
CA ILE A 484 10.91 -7.05 -17.51
C ILE A 484 11.57 -8.06 -16.57
N LEU A 485 10.95 -8.32 -15.42
CA LEU A 485 11.32 -9.41 -14.52
C LEU A 485 10.24 -10.47 -14.48
N THR A 486 10.61 -11.73 -14.72
CA THR A 486 9.74 -12.88 -14.45
C THR A 486 10.12 -13.52 -13.11
N THR A 487 9.12 -13.86 -12.31
CA THR A 487 9.33 -14.44 -10.99
C THR A 487 8.24 -15.46 -10.64
N SER A 488 8.51 -16.32 -9.69
CA SER A 488 7.47 -17.18 -9.09
C SER A 488 6.92 -16.53 -7.80
N GLN A 489 7.59 -16.74 -6.68
CA GLN A 489 7.15 -16.22 -5.37
C GLN A 489 8.14 -15.20 -4.77
N LYS A 490 9.40 -15.17 -5.25
CA LYS A 490 10.47 -14.37 -4.63
C LYS A 490 10.15 -12.88 -4.56
N LEU A 491 9.50 -12.32 -5.58
CA LEU A 491 9.27 -10.88 -5.72
C LEU A 491 7.88 -10.41 -5.25
N SER A 492 7.03 -11.30 -4.72
CA SER A 492 5.78 -10.86 -4.06
C SER A 492 6.07 -9.93 -2.87
N THR A 493 7.27 -10.05 -2.26
CA THR A 493 7.77 -9.14 -1.21
C THR A 493 9.22 -8.76 -1.47
N GLY A 494 9.67 -7.61 -0.90
CA GLY A 494 11.09 -7.21 -0.94
C GLY A 494 11.53 -6.46 -2.20
N VAL A 495 10.68 -6.22 -3.18
CA VAL A 495 10.99 -5.36 -4.34
C VAL A 495 10.65 -3.91 -3.97
N ASP A 496 11.63 -3.03 -4.06
CA ASP A 496 11.46 -1.60 -3.83
C ASP A 496 11.85 -0.79 -5.09
N ALA A 497 11.20 -1.13 -6.21
CA ALA A 497 11.34 -0.39 -7.47
C ALA A 497 10.20 0.63 -7.59
N LEU A 498 10.53 1.91 -7.66
CA LEU A 498 9.54 3.00 -7.69
C LEU A 498 8.81 3.04 -9.04
N ASN A 499 9.52 2.75 -10.14
CA ASN A 499 9.03 2.89 -11.51
C ASN A 499 8.43 1.59 -12.10
N ILE A 500 7.78 0.75 -11.28
CA ILE A 500 7.00 -0.37 -11.81
C ILE A 500 5.70 0.19 -12.40
N ARG A 501 5.50 -0.01 -13.71
CA ARG A 501 4.34 0.48 -14.45
C ARG A 501 3.37 -0.62 -14.83
N ASN A 502 3.84 -1.88 -14.86
CA ASN A 502 2.98 -3.01 -15.18
C ASN A 502 3.23 -4.17 -14.23
N ILE A 503 2.15 -4.82 -13.82
CA ILE A 503 2.15 -6.07 -13.05
C ILE A 503 1.31 -7.07 -13.83
N VAL A 504 1.89 -8.23 -14.13
CA VAL A 504 1.23 -9.27 -14.92
C VAL A 504 1.05 -10.52 -14.07
N LEU A 505 -0.19 -10.99 -13.98
CA LEU A 505 -0.58 -12.18 -13.23
C LEU A 505 -0.80 -13.34 -14.19
N MET A 506 0.19 -14.26 -14.28
CA MET A 506 0.13 -15.49 -15.09
C MET A 506 0.00 -16.75 -14.23
N ARG A 507 -0.29 -16.60 -12.95
CA ARG A 507 -0.55 -17.69 -12.02
C ARG A 507 -1.71 -17.37 -11.10
N PRO A 508 -2.46 -18.37 -10.63
CA PRO A 508 -3.42 -18.18 -9.56
C PRO A 508 -2.79 -17.50 -8.35
N VAL A 509 -3.52 -16.56 -7.77
CA VAL A 509 -3.17 -15.92 -6.49
C VAL A 509 -4.03 -16.60 -5.42
N ASN A 510 -3.39 -17.12 -4.38
CA ASN A 510 -4.06 -18.03 -3.45
C ASN A 510 -4.88 -17.30 -2.37
N ASN A 511 -4.53 -16.04 -2.07
CA ASN A 511 -5.23 -15.28 -1.03
C ASN A 511 -5.11 -13.77 -1.24
N MET A 512 -5.96 -13.02 -0.55
CA MET A 512 -6.01 -11.57 -0.58
C MET A 512 -4.70 -10.91 -0.13
N ILE A 513 -4.01 -11.48 0.85
CA ILE A 513 -2.73 -10.95 1.37
C ILE A 513 -1.70 -10.90 0.25
N GLU A 514 -1.54 -12.02 -0.46
CA GLU A 514 -0.61 -12.13 -1.58
C GLU A 514 -0.99 -11.15 -2.70
N PHE A 515 -2.28 -11.07 -3.04
CA PHE A 515 -2.78 -10.10 -4.03
C PHE A 515 -2.42 -8.66 -3.66
N LYS A 516 -2.75 -8.23 -2.43
CA LYS A 516 -2.43 -6.88 -1.94
C LYS A 516 -0.93 -6.57 -1.95
N GLN A 517 -0.10 -7.55 -1.62
CA GLN A 517 1.36 -7.41 -1.66
C GLN A 517 1.90 -7.26 -3.08
N ILE A 518 1.35 -8.02 -4.03
CA ILE A 518 1.71 -7.93 -5.45
C ILE A 518 1.32 -6.55 -6.00
N ILE A 519 0.07 -6.13 -5.81
CA ILE A 519 -0.43 -4.82 -6.27
C ILE A 519 0.38 -3.69 -5.62
N GLY A 520 0.68 -3.82 -4.33
CA GLY A 520 1.50 -2.86 -3.58
C GLY A 520 2.90 -2.60 -4.16
N ARG A 521 3.40 -3.42 -5.10
CA ARG A 521 4.67 -3.16 -5.81
C ARG A 521 4.51 -2.04 -6.82
N GLY A 522 3.34 -1.90 -7.44
CA GLY A 522 3.03 -0.84 -8.40
C GLY A 522 2.60 0.49 -7.76
N THR A 523 2.21 0.53 -6.50
CA THR A 523 1.61 1.72 -5.87
C THR A 523 2.60 2.86 -5.56
N ARG A 524 3.91 2.64 -5.71
CA ARG A 524 4.93 3.66 -5.42
C ARG A 524 4.81 4.83 -6.38
N LEU A 525 4.94 6.04 -5.85
CA LEU A 525 5.01 7.25 -6.67
C LEU A 525 6.34 7.31 -7.42
N PHE A 526 6.27 7.73 -8.67
CA PHE A 526 7.43 8.04 -9.50
C PHE A 526 7.07 9.18 -10.46
N GLU A 527 8.07 9.87 -11.00
CA GLU A 527 7.88 10.93 -11.99
C GLU A 527 7.19 10.39 -13.23
N ASP A 528 6.22 11.10 -13.77
CA ASP A 528 5.39 10.73 -14.93
C ASP A 528 4.67 9.37 -14.81
N LYS A 529 4.49 8.89 -13.59
CA LYS A 529 3.72 7.69 -13.28
C LYS A 529 2.36 8.08 -12.70
N PHE A 530 1.37 8.20 -13.57
CA PHE A 530 0.02 8.59 -13.17
C PHE A 530 -0.85 7.42 -12.73
N TYR A 531 -0.54 6.25 -13.25
CA TYR A 531 -1.13 4.96 -12.86
C TYR A 531 -0.13 3.83 -13.16
N PHE A 532 -0.45 2.64 -12.72
CA PHE A 532 0.16 1.41 -13.20
C PHE A 532 -0.93 0.44 -13.67
N THR A 533 -0.56 -0.50 -14.54
CA THR A 533 -1.50 -1.46 -15.13
C THR A 533 -1.31 -2.83 -14.50
N VAL A 534 -2.40 -3.48 -14.14
CA VAL A 534 -2.46 -4.90 -13.76
C VAL A 534 -3.06 -5.67 -14.93
N VAL A 535 -2.25 -6.52 -15.58
CA VAL A 535 -2.73 -7.45 -16.59
C VAL A 535 -3.03 -8.77 -15.91
N ASP A 536 -4.29 -9.14 -15.83
CA ASP A 536 -4.79 -10.27 -15.04
C ASP A 536 -5.34 -11.37 -15.95
N PHE A 537 -4.58 -12.46 -16.10
CA PHE A 537 -4.97 -13.65 -16.86
C PHE A 537 -5.67 -14.72 -16.01
N VAL A 538 -5.79 -14.50 -14.70
CA VAL A 538 -6.25 -15.53 -13.74
C VAL A 538 -7.45 -15.10 -12.93
N GLY A 539 -8.00 -13.92 -13.19
CA GLY A 539 -9.18 -13.39 -12.50
C GLY A 539 -8.96 -13.01 -11.04
N ALA A 540 -7.69 -12.88 -10.60
CA ALA A 540 -7.37 -12.56 -9.21
C ALA A 540 -7.93 -11.21 -8.75
N SER A 541 -8.01 -10.23 -9.65
CA SER A 541 -8.53 -8.90 -9.36
C SER A 541 -10.02 -8.91 -8.98
N ALA A 542 -10.82 -9.80 -9.58
CA ALA A 542 -12.24 -9.94 -9.21
C ALA A 542 -12.43 -10.69 -7.88
N ASN A 543 -11.59 -11.72 -7.66
CA ASN A 543 -11.71 -12.58 -6.47
C ASN A 543 -11.28 -11.87 -5.17
N PHE A 544 -10.36 -10.89 -5.25
CA PHE A 544 -9.73 -10.26 -4.10
C PHE A 544 -9.95 -8.75 -4.00
N ALA A 545 -10.90 -8.20 -4.75
CA ALA A 545 -11.34 -6.82 -4.59
C ALA A 545 -11.92 -6.61 -3.17
N ASP A 546 -11.57 -5.50 -2.55
CA ASP A 546 -12.02 -5.11 -1.21
C ASP A 546 -12.41 -3.63 -1.22
N PRO A 547 -13.71 -3.32 -1.42
CA PRO A 547 -14.18 -1.94 -1.61
C PRO A 547 -13.86 -1.00 -0.47
N GLU A 548 -13.83 -1.49 0.77
CA GLU A 548 -13.49 -0.68 1.94
C GLU A 548 -12.00 -0.33 1.99
N TRP A 549 -11.17 -1.26 1.55
CA TRP A 549 -9.71 -1.12 1.58
C TRP A 549 -9.13 -0.57 0.28
N ASP A 550 -9.59 -1.07 -0.89
CA ASP A 550 -9.06 -0.71 -2.21
C ASP A 550 -9.88 0.37 -2.92
N GLY A 551 -11.13 0.54 -2.54
CA GLY A 551 -12.18 1.22 -3.26
C GLY A 551 -13.22 0.24 -3.81
N GLU A 552 -14.32 0.76 -4.36
CA GLU A 552 -15.39 -0.08 -4.90
C GLU A 552 -14.92 -0.91 -6.11
N PRO A 553 -15.38 -2.17 -6.23
CA PRO A 553 -15.11 -2.97 -7.42
C PRO A 553 -15.79 -2.37 -8.64
N ILE A 554 -15.20 -2.61 -9.81
CA ILE A 554 -15.72 -2.17 -11.09
C ILE A 554 -16.98 -2.97 -11.39
N PRO A 555 -18.08 -2.34 -11.81
CA PRO A 555 -19.23 -3.07 -12.33
C PRO A 555 -18.83 -3.87 -13.59
N GLU A 556 -19.15 -5.15 -13.61
CA GLU A 556 -19.04 -5.94 -14.84
C GLU A 556 -20.05 -5.43 -15.87
N GLU A 557 -19.63 -5.27 -17.14
CA GLU A 557 -20.57 -5.09 -18.23
C GLU A 557 -21.44 -6.35 -18.30
N PRO A 558 -22.77 -6.25 -18.38
CA PRO A 558 -23.61 -7.41 -18.54
C PRO A 558 -23.28 -8.11 -19.86
N PRO A 559 -23.03 -9.42 -19.90
CA PRO A 559 -23.02 -10.16 -21.14
C PRO A 559 -24.43 -10.08 -21.75
N GLY A 560 -24.50 -9.76 -23.03
CA GLY A 560 -25.77 -9.73 -23.75
C GLY A 560 -26.57 -11.02 -23.53
N ASP A 561 -27.83 -10.84 -23.19
CA ASP A 561 -28.92 -11.79 -22.97
C ASP A 561 -28.62 -13.29 -23.17
N LYS A 562 -28.35 -13.97 -22.05
CA LYS A 562 -28.79 -15.35 -21.80
C LYS A 562 -29.09 -15.51 -20.31
N PRO A 563 -30.19 -16.11 -19.90
CA PRO A 563 -30.51 -16.31 -18.50
C PRO A 563 -29.49 -17.28 -17.88
N VAL A 564 -28.84 -16.83 -16.83
CA VAL A 564 -27.98 -17.66 -15.99
C VAL A 564 -28.74 -17.92 -14.69
N ASP A 565 -28.91 -19.20 -14.35
CA ASP A 565 -29.45 -19.60 -13.07
C ASP A 565 -28.56 -19.07 -11.94
N ASP A 566 -29.16 -18.28 -11.06
CA ASP A 566 -28.55 -17.72 -9.86
C ASP A 566 -28.42 -18.81 -8.76
N GLU A 567 -27.29 -19.51 -8.75
CA GLU A 567 -26.76 -20.06 -7.49
C GLU A 567 -25.47 -19.33 -7.14
N PRO A 568 -25.36 -18.76 -5.93
CA PRO A 568 -24.12 -18.13 -5.48
C PRO A 568 -23.03 -19.21 -5.37
N PRO A 569 -21.81 -18.94 -5.90
CA PRO A 569 -20.71 -19.89 -5.76
C PRO A 569 -20.39 -20.10 -4.29
N GLN A 570 -20.36 -21.34 -3.87
CA GLN A 570 -19.88 -21.73 -2.54
C GLN A 570 -18.41 -21.29 -2.39
N PRO A 571 -18.02 -20.75 -1.23
CA PRO A 571 -16.62 -20.41 -0.99
C PRO A 571 -15.78 -21.69 -1.10
N PRO A 572 -14.62 -21.64 -1.75
CA PRO A 572 -13.71 -22.76 -1.83
C PRO A 572 -13.33 -23.22 -0.42
N GLU A 573 -13.42 -24.50 -0.16
CA GLU A 573 -12.93 -25.10 1.07
C GLU A 573 -11.44 -24.76 1.26
N PRO A 574 -11.00 -24.51 2.50
CA PRO A 574 -9.58 -24.28 2.77
C PRO A 574 -8.80 -25.53 2.35
N PRO A 575 -7.62 -25.36 1.69
CA PRO A 575 -6.80 -26.50 1.32
C PRO A 575 -6.40 -27.26 2.58
N VAL A 576 -6.66 -28.55 2.59
CA VAL A 576 -6.16 -29.49 3.60
C VAL A 576 -4.65 -29.55 3.38
N ASP A 577 -3.87 -29.06 4.34
CA ASP A 577 -2.43 -29.20 4.38
C ASP A 577 -2.08 -30.67 4.66
N ASP A 578 -1.88 -31.45 3.60
CA ASP A 578 -1.28 -32.76 3.70
C ASP A 578 0.23 -32.60 3.64
N GLU A 579 0.88 -32.48 4.81
CA GLU A 579 2.31 -32.49 4.94
C GLU A 579 2.85 -33.92 5.04
N THR A 580 2.98 -34.50 3.89
CA THR A 580 4.03 -35.47 3.64
C THR A 580 5.18 -34.75 2.93
N ASP A 581 6.45 -35.18 3.20
CA ASP A 581 7.63 -34.72 2.44
C ASP A 581 7.28 -34.57 0.98
N PRO A 582 7.69 -33.46 0.30
CA PRO A 582 7.35 -33.27 -1.10
C PRO A 582 7.81 -34.50 -1.86
N PRO A 583 6.91 -35.18 -2.56
CA PRO A 583 7.26 -36.32 -3.39
C PRO A 583 8.33 -35.83 -4.39
N PRO A 584 9.24 -36.73 -4.85
CA PRO A 584 10.22 -36.36 -5.85
C PRO A 584 9.51 -35.65 -7.00
N PRO A 585 10.14 -34.64 -7.62
CA PRO A 585 9.49 -33.81 -8.63
C PRO A 585 8.97 -34.72 -9.74
N ARG A 586 7.65 -34.88 -9.79
CA ARG A 586 6.97 -35.62 -10.87
C ARG A 586 7.30 -34.91 -12.18
N GLU A 587 7.61 -35.65 -13.22
CA GLU A 587 7.81 -35.09 -14.55
C GLU A 587 6.49 -34.45 -15.00
N LYS A 588 6.57 -33.19 -15.45
CA LYS A 588 5.39 -32.46 -15.92
C LYS A 588 4.97 -33.00 -17.28
N ILE A 589 3.68 -33.11 -17.45
CA ILE A 589 3.08 -33.48 -18.74
C ILE A 589 3.20 -32.26 -19.67
N ILE A 590 3.84 -32.43 -20.82
CA ILE A 590 3.98 -31.38 -21.84
C ILE A 590 3.10 -31.76 -23.03
N ILE A 591 2.13 -30.88 -23.35
CA ILE A 591 1.19 -31.10 -24.45
C ILE A 591 1.46 -30.10 -25.57
N LYS A 592 1.47 -30.59 -26.80
CA LYS A 592 1.40 -29.84 -28.03
C LYS A 592 0.00 -29.97 -28.62
N LEU A 593 -0.70 -28.86 -28.76
CA LEU A 593 -2.03 -28.83 -29.36
C LEU A 593 -2.00 -29.27 -30.83
N ALA A 594 -3.02 -30.00 -31.27
CA ALA A 594 -3.20 -30.37 -32.67
C ALA A 594 -3.37 -29.13 -33.57
N GLU A 595 -3.03 -29.29 -34.86
CA GLU A 595 -3.20 -28.24 -35.87
C GLU A 595 -4.67 -27.79 -35.94
N GLY A 596 -4.89 -26.46 -35.87
CA GLY A 596 -6.23 -25.86 -35.92
C GLY A 596 -6.86 -25.59 -34.55
N LYS A 597 -6.25 -26.02 -33.42
CA LYS A 597 -6.64 -25.60 -32.07
C LYS A 597 -5.91 -24.30 -31.70
N GLU A 598 -6.52 -23.17 -32.02
CA GLU A 598 -5.95 -21.88 -31.67
C GLU A 598 -6.59 -21.31 -30.41
N LEU A 599 -5.76 -20.71 -29.57
CA LEU A 599 -6.18 -19.95 -28.41
C LEU A 599 -6.80 -18.62 -28.90
N SER A 600 -8.06 -18.39 -28.54
CA SER A 600 -8.73 -17.12 -28.83
C SER A 600 -9.10 -16.38 -27.54
N ILE A 601 -9.30 -15.08 -27.65
CA ILE A 601 -9.78 -14.26 -26.54
C ILE A 601 -11.28 -14.54 -26.33
N LYS A 602 -11.65 -15.00 -25.13
CA LYS A 602 -13.03 -15.22 -24.73
C LYS A 602 -13.67 -13.91 -24.28
N SER A 603 -12.96 -13.13 -23.48
CA SER A 603 -13.35 -11.78 -23.10
C SER A 603 -12.10 -10.94 -22.75
N MET A 604 -12.19 -9.64 -23.03
CA MET A 604 -11.21 -8.66 -22.59
C MET A 604 -11.98 -7.50 -21.98
N SER A 605 -11.75 -7.22 -20.72
CA SER A 605 -12.29 -6.03 -20.05
C SER A 605 -11.14 -5.14 -19.58
N THR A 606 -11.26 -3.85 -19.83
CA THR A 606 -10.29 -2.86 -19.38
C THR A 606 -11.02 -1.85 -18.52
N SER A 607 -10.57 -1.71 -17.29
CA SER A 607 -11.06 -0.67 -16.39
C SER A 607 -10.22 0.57 -16.58
N LEU A 608 -10.82 1.63 -17.06
CA LEU A 608 -10.08 2.77 -17.59
C LEU A 608 -10.08 4.00 -16.69
N PHE A 609 -11.05 4.17 -15.77
CA PHE A 609 -11.25 5.47 -15.14
C PHE A 609 -11.50 5.38 -13.64
N TYR A 610 -10.90 6.33 -12.90
CA TYR A 610 -11.25 6.62 -11.51
C TYR A 610 -11.96 7.97 -11.44
N PHE A 611 -13.19 7.98 -10.95
CA PHE A 611 -13.93 9.21 -10.69
C PHE A 611 -14.10 9.35 -9.17
N HIS A 612 -13.51 10.40 -8.59
CA HIS A 612 -13.45 10.61 -7.14
C HIS A 612 -12.90 9.41 -6.33
N GLY A 613 -11.89 8.71 -6.89
CA GLY A 613 -11.28 7.55 -6.23
C GLY A 613 -12.02 6.23 -6.45
N ILE A 614 -13.09 6.22 -7.23
CA ILE A 614 -13.87 5.05 -7.59
C ILE A 614 -13.53 4.67 -9.02
N PRO A 615 -13.12 3.43 -9.32
CA PRO A 615 -13.01 2.96 -10.69
C PRO A 615 -14.40 2.95 -11.33
N VAL A 616 -14.52 3.56 -12.49
CA VAL A 616 -15.79 3.66 -13.24
C VAL A 616 -15.61 3.15 -14.66
N SER A 617 -16.66 2.58 -15.25
CA SER A 617 -16.70 2.27 -16.69
C SER A 617 -16.66 3.56 -17.51
N ALA A 618 -16.31 3.47 -18.79
CA ALA A 618 -16.36 4.63 -19.70
C ALA A 618 -17.77 5.25 -19.71
N GLU A 619 -18.80 4.43 -19.63
CA GLU A 619 -20.20 4.87 -19.62
C GLU A 619 -20.59 5.59 -18.31
N GLU A 620 -20.20 5.05 -17.16
CA GLU A 620 -20.40 5.72 -15.87
C GLU A 620 -19.56 6.99 -15.73
N PHE A 621 -18.36 7.01 -16.30
CA PHE A 621 -17.52 8.21 -16.32
C PHE A 621 -18.21 9.32 -17.10
N ILE A 622 -18.75 9.02 -18.29
CA ILE A 622 -19.52 9.97 -19.10
C ILE A 622 -20.77 10.43 -18.34
N LYS A 623 -21.49 9.53 -17.69
CA LYS A 623 -22.68 9.85 -16.90
C LYS A 623 -22.36 10.72 -15.69
N LYS A 624 -21.27 10.42 -14.97
CA LYS A 624 -20.81 11.23 -13.83
C LYS A 624 -20.22 12.55 -14.27
N LEU A 625 -19.52 12.59 -15.42
CA LEU A 625 -19.05 13.82 -16.03
C LEU A 625 -20.23 14.73 -16.43
N PHE A 626 -21.28 14.15 -17.02
CA PHE A 626 -22.52 14.87 -17.38
C PHE A 626 -23.20 15.50 -16.15
N ASN A 627 -23.21 14.79 -15.01
CA ASN A 627 -23.85 15.27 -13.79
C ASN A 627 -22.99 16.24 -12.95
N THR A 628 -21.67 16.30 -13.17
CA THR A 628 -20.75 17.09 -12.30
C THR A 628 -20.26 18.37 -12.96
N ILE A 629 -20.32 18.45 -14.30
CA ILE A 629 -19.90 19.62 -15.07
C ILE A 629 -21.16 20.26 -15.64
N THR A 630 -21.18 21.58 -15.84
CA THR A 630 -22.23 22.38 -16.50
C THR A 630 -22.51 21.95 -17.96
N LEU A 631 -22.38 20.66 -18.27
CA LEU A 631 -22.75 20.05 -19.53
C LEU A 631 -24.25 20.24 -19.90
N PRO A 632 -25.19 20.31 -18.93
CA PRO A 632 -26.59 20.67 -19.26
C PRO A 632 -26.76 22.01 -19.96
N GLU A 633 -25.80 22.92 -19.87
CA GLU A 633 -25.80 24.18 -20.62
C GLU A 633 -25.38 23.98 -22.09
N ILE A 634 -24.65 22.90 -22.40
CA ILE A 634 -24.11 22.58 -23.72
C ILE A 634 -24.90 21.47 -24.39
N LEU A 635 -25.45 20.54 -23.63
CA LEU A 635 -26.18 19.35 -24.06
C LEU A 635 -27.50 19.22 -23.30
N LYS A 636 -28.59 18.92 -23.99
CA LYS A 636 -29.93 18.89 -23.40
C LYS A 636 -30.27 17.59 -22.67
N SER A 637 -29.60 16.49 -23.00
CA SER A 637 -29.82 15.19 -22.37
C SER A 637 -28.63 14.25 -22.49
N GLU A 638 -28.61 13.17 -21.68
CA GLU A 638 -27.62 12.10 -21.75
C GLU A 638 -27.73 11.35 -23.12
N GLU A 639 -28.93 11.18 -23.63
CA GLU A 639 -29.15 10.55 -24.95
C GLU A 639 -28.50 11.36 -26.10
N GLU A 640 -28.60 12.68 -26.06
CA GLU A 640 -27.94 13.55 -27.03
C GLU A 640 -26.41 13.43 -26.95
N LEU A 641 -25.85 13.30 -25.74
CA LEU A 641 -24.43 13.04 -25.53
C LEU A 641 -24.00 11.68 -26.12
N ARG A 642 -24.79 10.64 -25.90
CA ARG A 642 -24.52 9.30 -26.46
C ARG A 642 -24.60 9.25 -27.96
N GLU A 643 -25.58 9.91 -28.57
CA GLU A 643 -25.70 10.03 -30.04
C GLU A 643 -24.51 10.75 -30.65
N LEU A 644 -24.12 11.88 -30.08
CA LEU A 644 -22.98 12.67 -30.56
C LEU A 644 -21.67 11.92 -30.38
N TRP A 645 -21.54 11.09 -29.33
CA TRP A 645 -20.34 10.30 -29.07
C TRP A 645 -20.20 9.05 -29.94
N SER A 646 -21.30 8.49 -30.41
CA SER A 646 -21.32 7.24 -31.19
C SER A 646 -20.75 7.38 -32.62
N SER A 647 -20.68 8.57 -33.18
CA SER A 647 -20.15 8.85 -34.52
C SER A 647 -18.80 9.63 -34.44
N PRO A 648 -17.75 9.23 -35.19
CA PRO A 648 -16.48 9.97 -35.21
C PRO A 648 -16.57 11.43 -35.61
N ILE A 649 -17.53 11.78 -36.47
CA ILE A 649 -17.72 13.15 -36.99
C ILE A 649 -18.34 14.03 -35.90
N THR A 650 -19.46 13.59 -35.31
CA THR A 650 -20.17 14.30 -34.25
C THR A 650 -19.38 14.36 -32.96
N ARG A 651 -18.56 13.32 -32.68
CA ARG A 651 -17.62 13.30 -31.55
C ARG A 651 -16.57 14.42 -31.64
N ASN A 652 -16.01 14.65 -32.83
CA ASN A 652 -15.05 15.73 -33.05
C ASN A 652 -15.70 17.13 -32.90
N GLU A 653 -16.93 17.29 -33.29
CA GLU A 653 -17.68 18.53 -33.08
C GLU A 653 -17.99 18.75 -31.60
N LEU A 654 -18.34 17.71 -30.87
CA LEU A 654 -18.54 17.75 -29.42
C LEU A 654 -17.24 18.09 -28.67
N LEU A 655 -16.13 17.44 -29.03
CA LEU A 655 -14.81 17.71 -28.44
C LEU A 655 -14.40 19.17 -28.67
N LYS A 656 -14.67 19.72 -29.85
CA LYS A 656 -14.40 21.13 -30.15
C LYS A 656 -15.26 22.07 -29.31
N LYS A 657 -16.55 21.77 -29.13
CA LYS A 657 -17.45 22.54 -28.24
C LYS A 657 -16.99 22.50 -26.80
N LEU A 658 -16.45 21.37 -26.33
CA LEU A 658 -15.91 21.23 -24.99
C LEU A 658 -14.60 22.03 -24.84
N GLU A 659 -13.70 22.00 -25.83
CA GLU A 659 -12.51 22.86 -25.87
C GLU A 659 -12.85 24.34 -25.77
N ASP A 660 -13.85 24.78 -26.55
CA ASP A 660 -14.33 26.18 -26.58
C ASP A 660 -14.93 26.63 -25.21
N ASN A 661 -15.35 25.66 -24.37
CA ASN A 661 -15.89 25.88 -23.02
C ASN A 661 -14.88 25.58 -21.91
N GLY A 662 -13.58 25.51 -22.22
CA GLY A 662 -12.49 25.48 -21.22
C GLY A 662 -11.95 24.10 -20.86
N PHE A 663 -12.40 23.04 -21.53
CA PHE A 663 -11.83 21.71 -21.39
C PHE A 663 -10.56 21.59 -22.23
N THR A 664 -9.45 21.21 -21.62
CA THR A 664 -8.20 21.09 -22.37
C THR A 664 -8.20 19.83 -23.25
N LYS A 665 -7.41 19.85 -24.34
CA LYS A 665 -7.16 18.65 -25.17
C LYS A 665 -6.70 17.43 -24.36
N GLN A 666 -6.10 17.65 -23.21
CA GLN A 666 -5.57 16.63 -22.33
C GLN A 666 -6.68 16.00 -21.48
N ASP A 667 -7.65 16.80 -21.04
CA ASP A 667 -8.86 16.34 -20.36
C ASP A 667 -9.70 15.48 -21.31
N LEU A 668 -9.76 15.88 -22.60
CA LEU A 668 -10.54 15.22 -23.63
C LEU A 668 -9.87 13.97 -24.22
N LYS A 669 -8.53 13.90 -24.25
CA LYS A 669 -7.79 12.66 -24.62
C LYS A 669 -7.95 11.53 -23.61
N SER A 670 -8.28 11.83 -22.37
CA SER A 670 -8.59 10.80 -21.38
C SER A 670 -9.97 10.15 -21.61
N ILE A 671 -10.76 10.69 -22.52
CA ILE A 671 -12.10 10.24 -22.89
C ILE A 671 -12.05 9.38 -24.19
N GLN A 672 -10.98 9.45 -24.97
CA GLN A 672 -10.70 8.58 -26.12
C GLN A 672 -9.99 7.29 -25.71
#